data_2a5af6f90d39da3b218904223ee81fba
#
_entry.id   2a5af6f90d39da3b218904223ee81fba
#
_cell.length_a   1.000
_cell.length_b   1.000
_cell.length_c   1.000
_cell.angle_alpha   90.00
_cell.angle_beta   90.00
_cell.angle_gamma   90.00
#
_symmetry.space_group_name_H-M   'P 1'
#
loop_
_entity.id
_entity.type
_entity.pdbx_description
1 polymer ?
#
loop_
_entity_poly.entity_id
_entity_poly.type
_entity_poly.pdbx_seq_one_letter_code
_entity_poly.pdbx_strand_id
1 'polypeptide(L)'
;MKINISRQTKDWEHLFGNREHFEKWYVKYAHMLDYPRDYLGDEPNTISFNWDSYKAHPELLDASHPQGAFKILLVEPFAYDNMATNLAIPLFYQQFHEAHPEWVVERAYYPSSERDRERLIEAGFPPLSLEGRMPYTAFDVICFSQCFIGQEFNIIDLLLRSGIAPVWQQRTDSDPIIIRGGASNLNPSATKDVCDLYYIGEGDEGLLWLMERIHEGLLLGKSNEDILLEAIKNRNCLWAPRFYEERFDDQGNLMGMFRLREDVPKTIRRDYIHDLDHMFVLTKPPVSFDYFSCKLSNVEISRGCVGKCSFCQASFTNAPYRARSADFALKCIKEVLRQTGGDQAAAISFSGCGHPECNSFFTKLYSDVTPSITQLSQRVDEFASNPSYAAFAIKANRGKIAFGLEGNSQRIRDAVSKNYTEDDIIEAIRIAQNAGFKRIKFMMIESLPGETPEDTMEIVELGRRIKELLIQNRRPGEELPTIVFSWTILSIFPFTPYQWCRPRREAVSPVNEAARQLEEMGFKTVRGVFMNSETLWNITQLLMRADSRLQNMFIQLAQEECVYFDRRMTNNPLDRIHTYFAEHDVPGWDYWFRECDADTIFPWDFIQMGPTKDYLWKRYQQSLSLHPENSPKCMDICANCGACDAEDLRRKQKWHISREQDRKQTVDVHIQPANSEPSVQTLVLDIEADLKHRFAAPLYWIHDIGRALMLSDLPIRRSSLSLARYPWNRYAWAWGLNRATVDLIHPLDILELDELAARIQKHATHFTVLSIHLEEPRKHKEDAICGVLENNRTSPDTKFSYEVPLPPLDHAAFTSLNDHINEIMALPTWNITATCFGDFQHETSLVDARPFIDRLFITHKEKTPLLYMTLIGSTIAPYDVYQNLLDTNWEQIGAYPVHCVSID
;
A
#
# COMPACT_ATOMS: atom_id res chain seq x y z
N MET A 1 30.05 1.97 -37.60
CA MET A 1 29.15 1.75 -36.48
C MET A 1 28.79 3.13 -35.94
N LYS A 2 27.59 3.67 -36.25
CA LYS A 2 27.17 4.95 -35.69
C LYS A 2 26.67 4.65 -34.26
N ILE A 3 27.53 4.88 -33.28
CA ILE A 3 27.14 4.91 -31.88
C ILE A 3 26.09 6.01 -31.76
N ASN A 4 24.93 5.71 -31.20
CA ASN A 4 23.85 6.69 -31.07
C ASN A 4 24.26 7.72 -29.99
N ILE A 5 24.90 8.78 -30.44
CA ILE A 5 25.51 9.85 -29.64
C ILE A 5 24.43 10.58 -28.77
N SER A 6 23.15 10.48 -29.15
CA SER A 6 22.07 11.21 -28.49
C SER A 6 21.80 10.74 -27.04
N ARG A 7 22.11 9.49 -26.65
CA ARG A 7 22.06 9.00 -25.27
C ARG A 7 23.34 9.29 -24.47
N GLN A 8 24.45 9.61 -25.12
CA GLN A 8 25.75 9.88 -24.49
C GLN A 8 25.84 11.26 -23.83
N THR A 9 25.01 12.20 -24.22
CA THR A 9 25.06 13.59 -23.74
C THR A 9 23.77 14.01 -23.00
N LYS A 10 23.22 13.13 -22.17
CA LYS A 10 22.31 13.62 -21.13
C LYS A 10 23.15 14.51 -20.23
N ASP A 11 22.82 15.79 -20.24
CA ASP A 11 23.55 16.84 -19.54
C ASP A 11 23.56 16.57 -18.02
N TRP A 12 24.62 15.97 -17.55
CA TRP A 12 24.81 15.62 -16.15
C TRP A 12 24.79 16.83 -15.21
N GLU A 13 25.23 17.99 -15.69
CA GLU A 13 25.19 19.24 -14.93
C GLU A 13 23.73 19.62 -14.67
N HIS A 14 22.85 19.46 -15.66
CA HIS A 14 21.42 19.68 -15.50
C HIS A 14 20.77 18.68 -14.52
N LEU A 15 21.15 17.41 -14.57
CA LEU A 15 20.64 16.39 -13.65
C LEU A 15 21.04 16.70 -12.20
N PHE A 16 22.28 17.07 -11.96
CA PHE A 16 22.75 17.48 -10.63
C PHE A 16 22.15 18.80 -10.17
N GLY A 17 21.94 19.72 -11.09
CA GLY A 17 21.26 21.00 -10.82
C GLY A 17 19.84 20.80 -10.26
N ASN A 18 19.10 19.82 -10.74
CA ASN A 18 17.76 19.50 -10.23
C ASN A 18 17.80 18.95 -8.80
N ARG A 19 18.75 18.07 -8.47
CA ARG A 19 18.94 17.55 -7.11
C ARG A 19 19.22 18.66 -6.12
N GLU A 20 20.23 19.48 -6.39
CA GLU A 20 20.63 20.59 -5.52
C GLU A 20 19.51 21.61 -5.37
N HIS A 21 18.79 21.91 -6.47
CA HIS A 21 17.64 22.80 -6.46
C HIS A 21 16.51 22.25 -5.60
N PHE A 22 16.18 20.94 -5.76
CA PHE A 22 15.15 20.30 -4.96
C PHE A 22 15.53 20.28 -3.48
N GLU A 23 16.74 19.90 -3.12
CA GLU A 23 17.20 19.86 -1.74
C GLU A 23 17.15 21.23 -1.06
N LYS A 24 17.59 22.31 -1.74
CA LYS A 24 17.48 23.67 -1.26
C LYS A 24 16.03 24.11 -1.07
N TRP A 25 15.18 23.79 -2.00
CA TRP A 25 13.75 24.07 -1.93
C TRP A 25 13.09 23.27 -0.80
N TYR A 26 13.41 21.97 -0.71
CA TYR A 26 12.85 21.10 0.31
C TYR A 26 13.17 21.56 1.73
N VAL A 27 14.42 21.89 2.03
CA VAL A 27 14.81 22.42 3.35
C VAL A 27 13.96 23.64 3.73
N LYS A 28 13.65 24.49 2.77
CA LYS A 28 12.92 25.74 3.02
C LYS A 28 11.40 25.56 3.02
N TYR A 29 10.84 24.69 2.19
CA TYR A 29 9.41 24.66 1.89
C TYR A 29 8.73 23.33 2.19
N ALA A 30 9.44 22.30 2.70
CA ALA A 30 8.85 20.99 2.99
C ALA A 30 7.65 21.06 3.95
N HIS A 31 7.67 22.03 4.89
CA HIS A 31 6.54 22.27 5.81
C HIS A 31 5.24 22.71 5.12
N MET A 32 5.30 23.11 3.85
CA MET A 32 4.12 23.47 3.05
C MET A 32 3.49 22.26 2.35
N LEU A 33 4.18 21.13 2.33
CA LEU A 33 3.66 19.86 1.81
C LEU A 33 2.73 19.20 2.83
N ASP A 34 1.74 18.47 2.35
CA ASP A 34 0.89 17.64 3.21
C ASP A 34 1.64 16.39 3.68
N TYR A 35 2.56 15.88 2.84
CA TYR A 35 3.31 14.64 3.07
C TYR A 35 4.83 14.83 2.83
N PRO A 36 5.50 15.70 3.59
CA PRO A 36 6.92 16.04 3.34
C PRO A 36 7.85 14.83 3.40
N ARG A 37 7.60 13.85 4.27
CA ARG A 37 8.39 12.63 4.41
C ARG A 37 8.43 11.74 3.17
N ASP A 38 7.40 11.84 2.31
CA ASP A 38 7.28 11.02 1.11
C ASP A 38 8.32 11.36 0.03
N TYR A 39 9.06 12.43 0.26
CA TYR A 39 10.09 12.97 -0.65
C TYR A 39 11.51 12.86 -0.07
N LEU A 40 11.77 12.12 1.01
CA LEU A 40 13.10 12.00 1.63
C LEU A 40 14.05 11.09 0.83
N GLY A 41 13.68 9.86 0.57
CA GLY A 41 14.35 8.96 -0.40
C GLY A 41 15.67 8.32 0.05
N ASP A 42 16.01 8.39 1.33
CA ASP A 42 17.22 7.79 1.89
C ASP A 42 16.90 6.83 3.07
N GLU A 43 15.79 6.10 2.95
CA GLU A 43 15.35 5.12 3.93
C GLU A 43 16.40 4.04 4.18
N PRO A 44 16.48 3.47 5.41
CA PRO A 44 17.29 2.27 5.63
C PRO A 44 16.94 1.17 4.62
N ASN A 45 17.96 0.43 4.20
CA ASN A 45 17.91 -0.58 3.14
C ASN A 45 17.74 -0.02 1.70
N THR A 46 17.73 1.28 1.50
CA THR A 46 17.89 1.83 0.14
C THR A 46 19.37 1.81 -0.26
N ILE A 47 19.59 1.70 -1.55
CA ILE A 47 20.92 1.72 -2.15
C ILE A 47 20.99 3.01 -2.95
N SER A 48 21.62 4.02 -2.37
CA SER A 48 21.91 5.24 -3.11
C SER A 48 23.11 5.00 -4.03
N PHE A 49 22.95 5.32 -5.31
CA PHE A 49 24.10 5.39 -6.20
C PHE A 49 25.04 6.50 -5.70
N ASN A 50 26.32 6.22 -5.53
CA ASN A 50 27.29 7.20 -5.06
C ASN A 50 27.63 8.20 -6.17
N TRP A 51 26.75 9.17 -6.39
CA TRP A 51 26.89 10.24 -7.36
C TRP A 51 28.13 11.12 -7.14
N ASP A 52 28.60 11.26 -5.91
CA ASP A 52 29.82 12.05 -5.61
C ASP A 52 31.08 11.29 -6.01
N SER A 53 31.11 9.97 -5.81
CA SER A 53 32.15 9.11 -6.35
C SER A 53 32.13 9.09 -7.87
N TYR A 54 30.95 9.13 -8.47
CA TYR A 54 30.74 9.20 -9.90
C TYR A 54 31.24 10.52 -10.51
N LYS A 55 30.96 11.67 -9.88
CA LYS A 55 31.48 12.99 -10.28
C LYS A 55 32.99 13.05 -10.19
N ALA A 56 33.57 12.47 -9.12
CA ALA A 56 35.02 12.46 -8.91
C ALA A 56 35.78 11.56 -9.89
N HIS A 57 35.11 10.51 -10.39
CA HIS A 57 35.69 9.46 -11.20
C HIS A 57 34.78 9.05 -12.35
N PRO A 58 34.49 9.95 -13.31
CA PRO A 58 33.65 9.64 -14.48
C PRO A 58 34.21 8.48 -15.32
N GLU A 59 35.52 8.19 -15.20
CA GLU A 59 36.18 7.05 -15.79
C GLU A 59 35.80 5.71 -15.15
N LEU A 60 35.29 5.70 -13.90
CA LEU A 60 34.76 4.48 -13.25
C LEU A 60 33.41 4.05 -13.83
N LEU A 61 32.79 4.87 -14.65
CA LEU A 61 31.71 4.48 -15.56
C LEU A 61 32.23 3.74 -16.78
N ASP A 62 33.26 3.09 -16.51
CA ASP A 62 33.74 1.95 -17.21
C ASP A 62 34.12 2.14 -18.70
N ALA A 63 35.36 1.85 -18.94
CA ALA A 63 35.86 1.50 -20.29
C ALA A 63 35.06 0.34 -20.93
N SER A 64 34.34 -0.50 -20.16
CA SER A 64 33.43 -1.53 -20.62
C SER A 64 32.02 -1.01 -20.99
N HIS A 65 31.66 0.20 -20.53
CA HIS A 65 30.34 0.81 -20.76
C HIS A 65 30.50 2.24 -21.26
N PRO A 66 30.89 2.45 -22.52
CA PRO A 66 31.13 3.80 -23.05
C PRO A 66 29.89 4.72 -23.09
N GLN A 67 28.73 4.23 -22.66
CA GLN A 67 27.44 4.94 -22.64
C GLN A 67 26.94 5.29 -21.24
N GLY A 68 27.73 5.02 -20.19
CA GLY A 68 27.30 5.21 -18.80
C GLY A 68 26.48 4.04 -18.23
N ALA A 69 26.18 4.08 -16.94
CA ALA A 69 25.43 3.04 -16.27
C ALA A 69 24.01 2.91 -16.85
N PHE A 70 23.51 1.67 -16.96
CA PHE A 70 22.12 1.42 -17.31
C PHE A 70 21.17 1.89 -16.18
N LYS A 71 20.17 2.71 -16.55
CA LYS A 71 19.32 3.42 -15.59
C LYS A 71 17.89 2.96 -15.71
N ILE A 72 17.35 2.43 -14.62
CA ILE A 72 15.99 1.91 -14.49
C ILE A 72 15.24 2.72 -13.45
N LEU A 73 14.05 3.22 -13.82
CA LEU A 73 13.13 3.85 -12.88
C LEU A 73 11.93 2.92 -12.63
N LEU A 74 11.75 2.53 -11.38
CA LEU A 74 10.60 1.75 -10.90
C LEU A 74 9.55 2.70 -10.34
N VAL A 75 8.40 2.79 -11.00
CA VAL A 75 7.36 3.77 -10.66
C VAL A 75 6.10 3.08 -10.17
N GLU A 76 5.66 3.43 -8.98
CA GLU A 76 4.27 3.25 -8.58
C GLU A 76 3.51 4.56 -8.86
N PRO A 77 2.54 4.56 -9.80
CA PRO A 77 1.80 5.77 -10.12
C PRO A 77 0.73 6.08 -9.06
N PHE A 78 1.14 6.01 -7.79
CA PHE A 78 0.33 6.28 -6.60
C PHE A 78 1.21 6.79 -5.45
N ALA A 79 0.58 7.19 -4.33
CA ALA A 79 1.24 7.78 -3.18
C ALA A 79 2.28 6.83 -2.53
N TYR A 80 3.32 7.41 -1.97
CA TYR A 80 4.41 6.71 -1.29
C TYR A 80 3.95 5.81 -0.12
N ASP A 81 2.90 6.20 0.61
CA ASP A 81 2.36 5.41 1.73
C ASP A 81 1.84 4.03 1.31
N ASN A 82 1.57 3.85 0.00
CA ASN A 82 1.19 2.56 -0.57
C ASN A 82 2.35 1.56 -0.68
N MET A 83 3.60 1.99 -0.46
CA MET A 83 4.81 1.14 -0.51
C MET A 83 4.66 -0.11 0.37
N ALA A 84 3.94 -0.02 1.49
CA ALA A 84 3.68 -1.16 2.37
C ALA A 84 2.79 -2.24 1.74
N THR A 85 1.95 -1.88 0.79
CA THR A 85 0.99 -2.80 0.16
C THR A 85 1.42 -3.26 -1.22
N ASN A 86 2.23 -2.47 -1.92
CA ASN A 86 2.84 -2.83 -3.20
C ASN A 86 4.20 -3.49 -2.98
N LEU A 87 4.23 -4.82 -3.01
CA LEU A 87 5.48 -5.57 -2.87
C LEU A 87 6.35 -5.54 -4.14
N ALA A 88 5.82 -5.18 -5.30
CA ALA A 88 6.53 -5.28 -6.58
C ALA A 88 7.71 -4.29 -6.66
N ILE A 89 7.47 -3.02 -6.32
CA ILE A 89 8.53 -1.99 -6.38
C ILE A 89 9.73 -2.34 -5.49
N PRO A 90 9.58 -2.60 -4.17
CA PRO A 90 10.71 -2.94 -3.33
C PRO A 90 11.34 -4.29 -3.68
N LEU A 91 10.57 -5.26 -4.21
CA LEU A 91 11.10 -6.55 -4.66
C LEU A 91 12.04 -6.39 -5.85
N PHE A 92 11.61 -5.70 -6.91
CA PHE A 92 12.44 -5.47 -8.10
C PHE A 92 13.62 -4.55 -7.78
N TYR A 93 13.42 -3.57 -6.90
CA TYR A 93 14.49 -2.70 -6.43
C TYR A 93 15.61 -3.51 -5.78
N GLN A 94 15.30 -4.38 -4.81
CA GLN A 94 16.28 -5.26 -4.18
C GLN A 94 16.89 -6.25 -5.18
N GLN A 95 16.05 -6.90 -6.01
CA GLN A 95 16.48 -7.92 -6.95
C GLN A 95 17.48 -7.38 -7.98
N PHE A 96 17.20 -6.21 -8.56
CA PHE A 96 18.06 -5.62 -9.57
C PHE A 96 19.38 -5.15 -8.99
N HIS A 97 19.38 -4.55 -7.81
CA HIS A 97 20.62 -4.16 -7.13
C HIS A 97 21.48 -5.36 -6.70
N GLU A 98 20.87 -6.48 -6.31
CA GLU A 98 21.62 -7.69 -5.95
C GLU A 98 22.18 -8.40 -7.19
N ALA A 99 21.43 -8.41 -8.30
CA ALA A 99 21.88 -9.03 -9.53
C ALA A 99 22.92 -8.18 -10.29
N HIS A 100 22.72 -6.87 -10.32
CA HIS A 100 23.49 -5.90 -11.08
C HIS A 100 23.81 -4.65 -10.25
N PRO A 101 24.79 -4.72 -9.33
CA PRO A 101 25.18 -3.57 -8.51
C PRO A 101 25.67 -2.36 -9.31
N GLU A 102 26.07 -2.57 -10.57
CA GLU A 102 26.52 -1.54 -11.52
C GLU A 102 25.36 -0.76 -12.17
N TRP A 103 24.11 -1.22 -12.05
CA TRP A 103 22.95 -0.51 -12.58
C TRP A 103 22.52 0.61 -11.62
N VAL A 104 21.98 1.66 -12.20
CA VAL A 104 21.29 2.71 -11.42
C VAL A 104 19.80 2.35 -11.41
N VAL A 105 19.32 1.88 -10.27
CA VAL A 105 17.90 1.53 -10.08
C VAL A 105 17.33 2.47 -9.04
N GLU A 106 16.33 3.25 -9.41
CA GLU A 106 15.68 4.20 -8.51
C GLU A 106 14.17 4.01 -8.50
N ARG A 107 13.54 4.53 -7.46
CA ARG A 107 12.10 4.47 -7.26
C ARG A 107 11.46 5.83 -7.52
N ALA A 108 10.19 5.81 -7.88
CA ALA A 108 9.37 7.01 -7.92
C ALA A 108 7.92 6.69 -7.55
N TYR A 109 7.26 7.68 -6.99
CA TYR A 109 5.86 7.64 -6.59
C TYR A 109 5.13 8.85 -7.13
N TYR A 110 3.81 8.73 -7.25
CA TYR A 110 2.97 9.88 -7.54
C TYR A 110 2.86 10.77 -6.29
N PRO A 111 2.73 12.10 -6.42
CA PRO A 111 2.52 12.97 -5.26
C PRO A 111 1.37 12.48 -4.38
N SER A 112 1.56 12.50 -3.05
CA SER A 112 0.63 11.86 -2.12
C SER A 112 -0.66 12.65 -1.91
N SER A 113 -0.68 13.94 -2.27
CA SER A 113 -1.89 14.76 -2.31
C SER A 113 -1.94 15.64 -3.56
N GLU A 114 -3.14 16.12 -3.88
CA GLU A 114 -3.36 17.10 -4.94
C GLU A 114 -2.57 18.38 -4.65
N ARG A 115 -2.57 18.82 -3.41
CA ARG A 115 -1.83 20.00 -2.96
C ARG A 115 -0.31 19.81 -3.12
N ASP A 116 0.24 18.66 -2.77
CA ASP A 116 1.66 18.40 -2.97
C ASP A 116 2.02 18.42 -4.45
N ARG A 117 1.16 17.84 -5.31
CA ARG A 117 1.32 17.92 -6.77
C ARG A 117 1.36 19.36 -7.25
N GLU A 118 0.40 20.20 -6.83
CA GLU A 118 0.35 21.62 -7.19
C GLU A 118 1.59 22.36 -6.73
N ARG A 119 2.05 22.15 -5.49
CA ARG A 119 3.25 22.80 -4.93
C ARG A 119 4.52 22.44 -5.70
N LEU A 120 4.68 21.19 -6.11
CA LEU A 120 5.82 20.76 -6.92
C LEU A 120 5.78 21.37 -8.33
N ILE A 121 4.60 21.49 -8.94
CA ILE A 121 4.41 22.17 -10.22
C ILE A 121 4.73 23.68 -10.12
N GLU A 122 4.18 24.36 -9.12
CA GLU A 122 4.46 25.79 -8.84
C GLU A 122 5.95 26.04 -8.61
N ALA A 123 6.66 25.11 -7.99
CA ALA A 123 8.10 25.18 -7.78
C ALA A 123 8.93 24.86 -9.06
N GLY A 124 8.29 24.46 -10.16
CA GLY A 124 8.92 24.18 -11.43
C GLY A 124 9.59 22.80 -11.51
N PHE A 125 9.27 21.86 -10.60
CA PHE A 125 9.85 20.52 -10.63
C PHE A 125 9.10 19.60 -11.60
N PRO A 126 9.81 18.93 -12.53
CA PRO A 126 9.28 17.78 -13.23
C PRO A 126 9.11 16.60 -12.25
N PRO A 127 8.45 15.50 -12.63
CA PRO A 127 8.52 14.25 -11.90
C PRO A 127 9.98 13.81 -11.72
N LEU A 128 10.35 13.52 -10.47
CA LEU A 128 11.70 13.15 -10.06
C LEU A 128 11.72 11.75 -9.45
N SER A 129 12.84 11.04 -9.61
CA SER A 129 13.13 9.85 -8.82
C SER A 129 13.30 10.18 -7.34
N LEU A 130 13.12 9.18 -6.49
CA LEU A 130 13.12 9.39 -5.04
C LEU A 130 14.55 9.48 -4.47
N GLU A 131 15.50 8.63 -4.90
CA GLU A 131 16.86 8.60 -4.38
C GLU A 131 17.74 9.70 -4.97
N GLY A 132 17.88 9.70 -6.29
CA GLY A 132 18.80 10.59 -7.02
C GLY A 132 18.22 11.95 -7.38
N ARG A 133 16.90 12.16 -7.25
CA ARG A 133 16.23 13.38 -7.73
C ARG A 133 16.42 13.61 -9.23
N MET A 134 16.50 12.52 -9.99
CA MET A 134 16.67 12.60 -11.45
C MET A 134 15.32 12.74 -12.15
N PRO A 135 15.22 13.56 -13.20
CA PRO A 135 14.03 13.62 -14.03
C PRO A 135 13.84 12.29 -14.79
N TYR A 136 12.60 11.94 -15.09
CA TYR A 136 12.25 10.67 -15.77
C TYR A 136 12.96 10.51 -17.13
N THR A 137 13.21 11.61 -17.83
CA THR A 137 13.96 11.60 -19.10
C THR A 137 15.42 11.16 -18.95
N ALA A 138 15.97 11.11 -17.76
CA ALA A 138 17.34 10.66 -17.51
C ALA A 138 17.48 9.13 -17.58
N PHE A 139 16.41 8.39 -17.46
CA PHE A 139 16.43 6.92 -17.41
C PHE A 139 16.39 6.31 -18.81
N ASP A 140 16.89 5.07 -18.91
CA ASP A 140 16.83 4.27 -20.13
C ASP A 140 15.51 3.49 -20.22
N VAL A 141 15.00 3.09 -19.05
CA VAL A 141 13.73 2.35 -18.91
C VAL A 141 12.93 2.91 -17.75
N ILE A 142 11.62 3.05 -17.96
CA ILE A 142 10.65 3.39 -16.91
C ILE A 142 9.65 2.24 -16.79
N CYS A 143 9.59 1.61 -15.60
CA CYS A 143 8.68 0.49 -15.30
C CYS A 143 7.56 0.95 -14.39
N PHE A 144 6.34 1.04 -14.91
CA PHE A 144 5.15 1.33 -14.12
C PHE A 144 4.53 0.06 -13.54
N SER A 145 4.37 0.02 -12.21
CA SER A 145 3.64 -1.03 -11.48
C SER A 145 2.23 -0.56 -11.15
N GLN A 146 1.26 -0.95 -11.97
CA GLN A 146 -0.13 -0.55 -11.79
C GLN A 146 -0.86 -1.49 -10.81
N CYS A 147 -1.26 -0.96 -9.67
CA CYS A 147 -1.99 -1.69 -8.62
C CYS A 147 -3.48 -1.39 -8.58
N PHE A 148 -3.91 -0.22 -9.08
CA PHE A 148 -5.30 0.23 -9.08
C PHE A 148 -5.73 0.68 -10.46
N ILE A 149 -7.02 0.52 -10.78
CA ILE A 149 -7.64 1.06 -11.99
C ILE A 149 -7.88 2.55 -11.78
N GLY A 150 -7.56 3.34 -12.79
CA GLY A 150 -7.52 4.81 -12.71
C GLY A 150 -6.10 5.36 -12.62
N GLN A 151 -5.11 4.56 -12.24
CA GLN A 151 -3.69 4.95 -12.29
C GLN A 151 -3.18 5.19 -13.71
N GLU A 152 -3.92 4.79 -14.73
CA GLU A 152 -3.68 5.14 -16.14
C GLU A 152 -3.54 6.65 -16.33
N PHE A 153 -4.41 7.41 -15.67
CA PHE A 153 -4.37 8.88 -15.71
C PHE A 153 -3.09 9.43 -15.06
N ASN A 154 -2.66 8.83 -13.96
CA ASN A 154 -1.42 9.23 -13.29
C ASN A 154 -0.18 8.88 -14.15
N ILE A 155 -0.18 7.73 -14.83
CA ILE A 155 0.89 7.38 -15.78
C ILE A 155 0.98 8.42 -16.89
N ILE A 156 -0.15 8.79 -17.50
CA ILE A 156 -0.20 9.80 -18.57
C ILE A 156 0.27 11.16 -18.04
N ASP A 157 -0.22 11.62 -16.87
CA ASP A 157 0.21 12.87 -16.22
C ASP A 157 1.72 12.89 -15.96
N LEU A 158 2.29 11.80 -15.42
CA LEU A 158 3.72 11.69 -15.18
C LEU A 158 4.54 11.80 -16.47
N LEU A 159 4.10 11.16 -17.55
CA LEU A 159 4.77 11.25 -18.86
C LEU A 159 4.70 12.68 -19.40
N LEU A 160 3.52 13.31 -19.42
CA LEU A 160 3.31 14.68 -19.90
C LEU A 160 4.15 15.69 -19.11
N ARG A 161 4.13 15.62 -17.79
CA ARG A 161 4.91 16.51 -16.92
C ARG A 161 6.41 16.29 -17.03
N SER A 162 6.84 15.10 -17.42
CA SER A 162 8.25 14.79 -17.68
C SER A 162 8.72 15.22 -19.07
N GLY A 163 7.82 15.76 -19.92
CA GLY A 163 8.11 16.10 -21.32
C GLY A 163 8.30 14.85 -22.21
N ILE A 164 7.82 13.69 -21.76
CA ILE A 164 7.84 12.44 -22.54
C ILE A 164 6.50 12.34 -23.27
N ALA A 165 6.55 12.10 -24.59
CA ALA A 165 5.34 11.96 -25.39
C ALA A 165 4.43 10.84 -24.83
N PRO A 166 3.11 11.08 -24.65
CA PRO A 166 2.21 10.12 -24.00
C PRO A 166 2.00 8.85 -24.82
N VAL A 167 2.25 8.86 -26.14
CA VAL A 167 2.10 7.70 -27.04
C VAL A 167 3.41 7.33 -27.70
N TRP A 168 3.66 6.03 -27.87
CA TRP A 168 4.94 5.50 -28.40
C TRP A 168 5.25 5.98 -29.83
N GLN A 169 4.24 6.27 -30.66
CA GLN A 169 4.43 6.75 -32.02
C GLN A 169 5.16 8.10 -32.11
N GLN A 170 5.12 8.88 -31.04
CA GLN A 170 5.75 10.19 -30.93
C GLN A 170 7.13 10.14 -30.25
N ARG A 171 7.50 8.97 -29.69
CA ARG A 171 8.79 8.76 -29.03
C ARG A 171 9.87 8.32 -30.03
N THR A 172 11.11 8.60 -29.68
CA THR A 172 12.32 8.26 -30.42
C THR A 172 13.20 7.30 -29.63
N ASP A 173 14.27 6.79 -30.24
CA ASP A 173 15.27 5.94 -29.58
C ASP A 173 16.04 6.69 -28.45
N SER A 174 15.92 8.02 -28.34
CA SER A 174 16.49 8.81 -27.25
C SER A 174 15.58 8.89 -26.03
N ASP A 175 14.30 8.57 -26.19
CA ASP A 175 13.34 8.54 -25.07
C ASP A 175 13.46 7.23 -24.30
N PRO A 176 13.10 7.19 -22.99
CA PRO A 176 13.03 5.96 -22.23
C PRO A 176 12.08 4.95 -22.85
N ILE A 177 12.40 3.66 -22.74
CA ILE A 177 11.44 2.58 -23.01
C ILE A 177 10.42 2.53 -21.87
N ILE A 178 9.14 2.71 -22.16
CA ILE A 178 8.05 2.72 -21.18
C ILE A 178 7.42 1.33 -21.07
N ILE A 179 7.55 0.72 -19.92
CA ILE A 179 7.00 -0.61 -19.60
C ILE A 179 5.91 -0.49 -18.56
N ARG A 180 4.82 -1.23 -18.74
CA ARG A 180 3.73 -1.30 -17.77
C ARG A 180 3.41 -2.74 -17.41
N GLY A 181 3.33 -3.00 -16.12
CA GLY A 181 2.88 -4.27 -15.53
C GLY A 181 1.98 -4.03 -14.32
N GLY A 182 1.77 -5.07 -13.53
CA GLY A 182 1.02 -4.99 -12.28
C GLY A 182 -0.37 -5.63 -12.32
N ALA A 183 -0.94 -5.85 -11.14
CA ALA A 183 -2.14 -6.65 -10.94
C ALA A 183 -3.42 -6.04 -11.55
N SER A 184 -3.45 -4.73 -11.79
CA SER A 184 -4.59 -4.03 -12.37
C SER A 184 -4.46 -3.75 -13.87
N ASN A 185 -3.40 -4.24 -14.50
CA ASN A 185 -3.22 -4.18 -15.95
C ASN A 185 -4.07 -5.26 -16.66
N LEU A 186 -5.40 -5.17 -16.55
CA LEU A 186 -6.35 -6.19 -17.00
C LEU A 186 -6.85 -5.95 -18.43
N ASN A 187 -7.02 -4.70 -18.80
CA ASN A 187 -7.42 -4.28 -20.13
C ASN A 187 -6.40 -3.25 -20.67
N PRO A 188 -5.25 -3.70 -21.17
CA PRO A 188 -4.25 -2.78 -21.68
C PRO A 188 -4.66 -2.09 -23.00
N SER A 189 -5.67 -2.61 -23.71
CA SER A 189 -6.15 -2.06 -24.99
C SER A 189 -6.70 -0.63 -24.85
N ALA A 190 -7.35 -0.31 -23.71
CA ALA A 190 -7.93 1.01 -23.48
C ALA A 190 -6.92 2.17 -23.61
N THR A 191 -5.65 1.90 -23.29
CA THR A 191 -4.54 2.88 -23.35
C THR A 191 -3.29 2.26 -23.97
N LYS A 192 -3.48 1.43 -25.02
CA LYS A 192 -2.42 0.55 -25.56
C LYS A 192 -1.15 1.29 -25.99
N ASP A 193 -1.30 2.45 -26.60
CA ASP A 193 -0.17 3.17 -27.17
C ASP A 193 0.58 4.05 -26.15
N VAL A 194 0.07 4.14 -24.90
CA VAL A 194 0.74 4.89 -23.82
C VAL A 194 2.08 4.25 -23.44
N CYS A 195 2.19 2.94 -23.51
CA CYS A 195 3.42 2.23 -23.18
C CYS A 195 4.03 1.56 -24.41
N ASP A 196 5.36 1.36 -24.42
CA ASP A 196 6.07 0.65 -25.48
C ASP A 196 5.91 -0.86 -25.34
N LEU A 197 5.79 -1.34 -24.07
CA LEU A 197 5.71 -2.74 -23.73
C LEU A 197 4.81 -2.96 -22.52
N TYR A 198 4.04 -4.02 -22.57
CA TYR A 198 3.24 -4.54 -21.44
C TYR A 198 3.79 -5.88 -20.98
N TYR A 199 4.03 -6.01 -19.68
CA TYR A 199 4.37 -7.27 -19.02
C TYR A 199 3.09 -7.88 -18.43
N ILE A 200 2.70 -9.05 -18.90
CA ILE A 200 1.47 -9.72 -18.47
C ILE A 200 1.82 -10.88 -17.53
N GLY A 201 1.55 -10.70 -16.25
CA GLY A 201 1.78 -11.72 -15.23
C GLY A 201 2.70 -11.31 -14.10
N GLU A 202 3.37 -12.31 -13.53
CA GLU A 202 4.27 -12.18 -12.38
C GLU A 202 5.70 -11.92 -12.88
N GLY A 203 6.23 -10.74 -12.59
CA GLY A 203 7.53 -10.32 -13.11
C GLY A 203 8.74 -10.81 -12.32
N ASP A 204 8.55 -11.64 -11.29
CA ASP A 204 9.58 -11.99 -10.30
C ASP A 204 10.91 -12.47 -10.90
N GLU A 205 10.87 -13.23 -11.98
CA GLU A 205 12.07 -13.68 -12.71
C GLU A 205 12.18 -13.04 -14.10
N GLY A 206 11.04 -12.84 -14.73
CA GLY A 206 10.98 -12.40 -16.13
C GLY A 206 11.33 -10.94 -16.33
N LEU A 207 11.11 -10.08 -15.33
CA LEU A 207 11.41 -8.65 -15.47
C LEU A 207 12.92 -8.39 -15.40
N LEU A 208 13.65 -9.11 -14.53
CA LEU A 208 15.13 -9.04 -14.53
C LEU A 208 15.70 -9.45 -15.88
N TRP A 209 15.25 -10.61 -16.39
CA TRP A 209 15.66 -11.07 -17.72
C TRP A 209 15.37 -10.01 -18.80
N LEU A 210 14.21 -9.35 -18.76
CA LEU A 210 13.86 -8.30 -19.73
C LEU A 210 14.81 -7.10 -19.62
N MET A 211 15.15 -6.66 -18.40
CA MET A 211 16.10 -5.56 -18.20
C MET A 211 17.48 -5.91 -18.78
N GLU A 212 17.96 -7.14 -18.56
CA GLU A 212 19.22 -7.63 -19.15
C GLU A 212 19.21 -7.58 -20.70
N ARG A 213 18.09 -8.03 -21.33
CA ARG A 213 17.95 -7.99 -22.80
C ARG A 213 17.89 -6.57 -23.35
N ILE A 214 17.19 -5.67 -22.64
CA ILE A 214 17.17 -4.25 -23.04
C ILE A 214 18.57 -3.67 -22.93
N HIS A 215 19.27 -3.88 -21.82
CA HIS A 215 20.64 -3.41 -21.60
C HIS A 215 21.60 -3.90 -22.71
N GLU A 216 21.60 -5.19 -23.00
CA GLU A 216 22.40 -5.75 -24.10
C GLU A 216 22.07 -5.13 -25.45
N GLY A 217 20.77 -4.96 -25.75
CA GLY A 217 20.34 -4.32 -26.99
C GLY A 217 20.84 -2.89 -27.11
N LEU A 218 20.77 -2.10 -26.01
CA LEU A 218 21.29 -0.74 -25.96
C LEU A 218 22.82 -0.67 -26.15
N LEU A 219 23.56 -1.59 -25.53
CA LEU A 219 25.01 -1.70 -25.70
C LEU A 219 25.39 -2.03 -27.14
N LEU A 220 24.58 -2.81 -27.84
CA LEU A 220 24.78 -3.14 -29.27
C LEU A 220 24.30 -2.02 -30.21
N GLY A 221 23.75 -0.93 -29.67
CA GLY A 221 23.23 0.21 -30.46
C GLY A 221 21.98 -0.12 -31.28
N LYS A 222 21.19 -1.11 -30.84
CA LYS A 222 19.90 -1.46 -31.45
C LYS A 222 18.89 -0.35 -31.25
N SER A 223 17.92 -0.21 -32.16
CA SER A 223 16.75 0.63 -31.97
C SER A 223 15.84 0.08 -30.87
N ASN A 224 15.02 0.93 -30.27
CA ASN A 224 13.99 0.49 -29.29
C ASN A 224 13.07 -0.56 -29.93
N GLU A 225 12.70 -0.40 -31.20
CA GLU A 225 11.86 -1.34 -31.93
C GLU A 225 12.50 -2.73 -32.05
N ASP A 226 13.79 -2.81 -32.42
CA ASP A 226 14.52 -4.08 -32.56
C ASP A 226 14.64 -4.79 -31.18
N ILE A 227 14.94 -4.05 -30.12
CA ILE A 227 15.05 -4.57 -28.77
C ILE A 227 13.70 -5.17 -28.33
N LEU A 228 12.61 -4.44 -28.52
CA LEU A 228 11.27 -4.90 -28.14
C LEU A 228 10.82 -6.10 -28.98
N LEU A 229 11.11 -6.08 -30.28
CA LEU A 229 10.79 -7.20 -31.17
C LEU A 229 11.51 -8.49 -30.74
N GLU A 230 12.81 -8.39 -30.39
CA GLU A 230 13.57 -9.53 -29.90
C GLU A 230 13.01 -10.05 -28.55
N ALA A 231 12.66 -9.14 -27.65
CA ALA A 231 12.09 -9.53 -26.35
C ALA A 231 10.77 -10.31 -26.50
N ILE A 232 9.82 -9.80 -27.30
CA ILE A 232 8.51 -10.45 -27.47
C ILE A 232 8.56 -11.76 -28.24
N LYS A 233 9.57 -11.98 -29.10
CA LYS A 233 9.83 -13.28 -29.75
C LYS A 233 10.27 -14.35 -28.77
N ASN A 234 10.96 -13.95 -27.70
CA ASN A 234 11.54 -14.87 -26.73
C ASN A 234 10.62 -15.14 -25.53
N ARG A 235 9.69 -14.23 -25.22
CA ARG A 235 8.75 -14.41 -24.10
C ARG A 235 7.32 -14.04 -24.48
N ASN A 236 6.43 -15.04 -24.41
CA ASN A 236 5.01 -14.88 -24.76
C ASN A 236 4.19 -14.06 -23.76
N CYS A 237 4.76 -13.63 -22.65
CA CYS A 237 4.10 -12.76 -21.65
C CYS A 237 4.28 -11.26 -21.98
N LEU A 238 5.06 -10.94 -22.98
CA LEU A 238 5.35 -9.58 -23.40
C LEU A 238 4.49 -9.18 -24.60
N TRP A 239 3.89 -8.00 -24.50
CA TRP A 239 3.10 -7.42 -25.57
C TRP A 239 3.58 -6.00 -25.91
N ALA A 240 4.06 -5.80 -27.15
CA ALA A 240 4.45 -4.49 -27.66
C ALA A 240 3.40 -4.04 -28.68
N PRO A 241 2.54 -3.04 -28.39
CA PRO A 241 1.39 -2.65 -29.21
C PRO A 241 1.75 -2.31 -30.66
N ARG A 242 2.95 -1.77 -30.90
CA ARG A 242 3.43 -1.41 -32.26
C ARG A 242 3.45 -2.56 -33.27
N PHE A 243 3.37 -3.81 -32.81
CA PHE A 243 3.35 -4.98 -33.66
C PHE A 243 1.96 -5.61 -33.80
N TYR A 244 0.93 -4.91 -33.32
CA TYR A 244 -0.46 -5.41 -33.31
C TYR A 244 -1.42 -4.28 -33.68
N GLU A 245 -2.59 -4.67 -34.23
CA GLU A 245 -3.69 -3.76 -34.53
C GLU A 245 -5.01 -4.35 -34.07
N GLU A 246 -5.92 -3.51 -33.62
CA GLU A 246 -7.33 -3.83 -33.45
C GLU A 246 -8.02 -3.68 -34.79
N ARG A 247 -8.89 -4.64 -35.11
CA ARG A 247 -9.75 -4.57 -36.29
C ARG A 247 -11.21 -4.58 -35.89
N PHE A 248 -12.00 -3.87 -36.66
CA PHE A 248 -13.43 -3.70 -36.44
C PHE A 248 -14.19 -4.13 -37.70
N ASP A 249 -15.42 -4.65 -37.52
CA ASP A 249 -16.32 -4.94 -38.62
C ASP A 249 -17.01 -3.65 -39.13
N ASP A 250 -17.80 -3.79 -40.21
CA ASP A 250 -18.54 -2.66 -40.81
C ASP A 250 -19.57 -2.03 -39.87
N GLN A 251 -19.91 -2.69 -38.76
CA GLN A 251 -20.82 -2.22 -37.73
C GLN A 251 -20.10 -1.59 -36.53
N GLY A 252 -18.75 -1.56 -36.57
CA GLY A 252 -17.93 -1.04 -35.50
C GLY A 252 -17.72 -1.99 -34.30
N ASN A 253 -18.07 -3.28 -34.45
CA ASN A 253 -17.75 -4.26 -33.41
C ASN A 253 -16.28 -4.71 -33.52
N LEU A 254 -15.65 -4.92 -32.36
CA LEU A 254 -14.28 -5.40 -32.31
C LEU A 254 -14.19 -6.83 -32.85
N MET A 255 -13.33 -7.06 -33.84
CA MET A 255 -13.01 -8.39 -34.38
C MET A 255 -11.83 -9.04 -33.65
N GLY A 256 -11.06 -8.29 -32.86
CA GLY A 256 -9.94 -8.74 -32.06
C GLY A 256 -8.65 -7.96 -32.27
N MET A 257 -7.59 -8.44 -31.61
CA MET A 257 -6.23 -7.95 -31.73
C MET A 257 -5.47 -8.83 -32.73
N PHE A 258 -4.97 -8.24 -33.82
CA PHE A 258 -4.28 -8.93 -34.89
C PHE A 258 -2.80 -8.55 -34.90
N ARG A 259 -1.95 -9.56 -35.05
CA ARG A 259 -0.51 -9.31 -35.24
C ARG A 259 -0.20 -8.78 -36.64
N LEU A 260 0.66 -7.79 -36.72
CA LEU A 260 1.14 -7.20 -37.98
C LEU A 260 2.29 -8.01 -38.61
N ARG A 261 2.85 -8.95 -37.85
CA ARG A 261 4.00 -9.79 -38.20
C ARG A 261 3.76 -11.24 -37.78
N GLU A 262 4.17 -12.19 -38.62
CA GLU A 262 4.01 -13.62 -38.30
C GLU A 262 4.95 -14.12 -37.21
N ASP A 263 6.05 -13.42 -36.95
CA ASP A 263 7.12 -13.80 -36.04
C ASP A 263 6.90 -13.29 -34.61
N VAL A 264 5.74 -12.67 -34.30
CA VAL A 264 5.33 -12.27 -32.95
C VAL A 264 4.22 -13.17 -32.41
N PRO A 265 4.05 -13.33 -31.08
CA PRO A 265 3.04 -14.20 -30.50
C PRO A 265 1.62 -13.83 -30.95
N LYS A 266 0.80 -14.81 -31.35
CA LYS A 266 -0.63 -14.60 -31.63
C LYS A 266 -1.42 -14.38 -30.35
N THR A 267 -1.02 -15.03 -29.26
CA THR A 267 -1.68 -15.00 -27.94
C THR A 267 -0.64 -14.68 -26.90
N ILE A 268 -0.93 -13.69 -26.10
CA ILE A 268 -0.06 -13.32 -24.97
C ILE A 268 -0.46 -14.18 -23.78
N ARG A 269 0.50 -14.85 -23.17
CA ARG A 269 0.25 -15.77 -22.03
C ARG A 269 0.82 -15.19 -20.77
N ARG A 270 0.04 -15.14 -19.71
CA ARG A 270 0.50 -14.70 -18.39
C ARG A 270 1.71 -15.50 -17.92
N ASP A 271 2.76 -14.79 -17.51
CA ASP A 271 3.88 -15.37 -16.75
C ASP A 271 3.48 -15.64 -15.30
N TYR A 272 3.94 -16.73 -14.70
CA TYR A 272 3.69 -16.99 -13.28
C TYR A 272 4.69 -17.99 -12.70
N ILE A 273 4.95 -17.89 -11.43
CA ILE A 273 5.87 -18.74 -10.67
C ILE A 273 5.15 -20.00 -10.19
N HIS A 274 5.66 -21.17 -10.51
CA HIS A 274 5.10 -22.45 -10.04
C HIS A 274 5.41 -22.73 -8.57
N ASP A 275 6.61 -22.38 -8.10
CA ASP A 275 7.10 -22.67 -6.76
C ASP A 275 7.55 -21.39 -6.05
N LEU A 276 6.75 -20.94 -5.08
CA LEU A 276 7.03 -19.71 -4.34
C LEU A 276 8.23 -19.85 -3.38
N ASP A 277 8.66 -21.04 -3.03
CA ASP A 277 9.83 -21.24 -2.16
C ASP A 277 11.17 -21.08 -2.93
N HIS A 278 11.13 -21.14 -4.28
CA HIS A 278 12.31 -21.03 -5.14
C HIS A 278 12.44 -19.68 -5.86
N MET A 279 11.46 -18.76 -5.67
CA MET A 279 11.55 -17.42 -6.25
C MET A 279 12.41 -16.49 -5.42
N PHE A 280 12.85 -15.37 -6.02
CA PHE A 280 13.47 -14.26 -5.27
C PHE A 280 12.52 -13.75 -4.17
N VAL A 281 13.06 -13.46 -3.00
CA VAL A 281 12.28 -13.01 -1.85
C VAL A 281 12.75 -11.66 -1.38
N LEU A 282 11.81 -10.73 -1.24
CA LEU A 282 12.05 -9.44 -0.63
C LEU A 282 12.37 -9.63 0.86
N THR A 283 13.65 -9.52 1.23
CA THR A 283 14.10 -9.68 2.62
C THR A 283 14.59 -8.38 3.25
N LYS A 284 14.95 -7.39 2.42
CA LYS A 284 15.48 -6.09 2.84
C LYS A 284 14.64 -4.94 2.26
N PRO A 285 13.31 -4.89 2.55
CA PRO A 285 12.51 -3.77 2.07
C PRO A 285 13.02 -2.46 2.66
N PRO A 286 12.89 -1.33 1.95
CA PRO A 286 13.13 -0.02 2.51
C PRO A 286 12.27 0.21 3.76
N VAL A 287 12.84 0.82 4.80
CA VAL A 287 12.10 1.16 6.03
C VAL A 287 11.47 2.52 5.86
N SER A 288 10.19 2.54 5.49
CA SER A 288 9.45 3.75 5.17
C SER A 288 9.47 4.80 6.28
N PHE A 289 9.55 6.07 5.90
CA PHE A 289 9.36 7.21 6.80
C PHE A 289 7.90 7.42 7.19
N ASP A 290 6.95 6.83 6.45
CA ASP A 290 5.53 6.92 6.74
C ASP A 290 5.08 5.95 7.83
N TYR A 291 4.10 6.38 8.65
CA TYR A 291 3.58 5.60 9.76
C TYR A 291 2.95 4.27 9.33
N PHE A 292 2.12 4.27 8.30
CA PHE A 292 1.41 3.07 7.87
C PHE A 292 2.36 2.06 7.22
N SER A 293 3.22 2.54 6.34
CA SER A 293 4.18 1.72 5.62
C SER A 293 5.29 1.20 6.54
N CYS A 294 5.73 1.98 7.50
CA CYS A 294 6.74 1.58 8.48
C CYS A 294 6.26 0.44 9.39
N LYS A 295 4.97 0.43 9.73
CA LYS A 295 4.40 -0.51 10.72
C LYS A 295 4.41 -1.97 10.27
N LEU A 296 4.33 -2.24 8.98
CA LEU A 296 4.09 -3.57 8.45
C LEU A 296 5.30 -4.14 7.73
N SER A 297 5.86 -5.20 8.28
CA SER A 297 6.83 -6.05 7.58
C SER A 297 6.09 -7.12 6.79
N ASN A 298 5.81 -6.84 5.52
CA ASN A 298 4.99 -7.67 4.66
C ASN A 298 5.76 -8.88 4.12
N VAL A 299 5.21 -10.07 4.29
CA VAL A 299 5.71 -11.29 3.65
C VAL A 299 4.56 -12.03 2.98
N GLU A 300 4.70 -12.26 1.70
CA GLU A 300 3.74 -13.05 0.94
C GLU A 300 3.87 -14.53 1.27
N ILE A 301 2.78 -15.14 1.77
CA ILE A 301 2.74 -16.56 2.12
C ILE A 301 1.99 -17.42 1.09
N SER A 302 1.19 -16.80 0.23
CA SER A 302 0.52 -17.49 -0.87
C SER A 302 0.09 -16.55 -1.99
N ARG A 303 -0.02 -17.06 -3.21
CA ARG A 303 -0.59 -16.39 -4.39
C ARG A 303 -1.82 -17.12 -4.91
N GLY A 304 -2.75 -16.36 -5.47
CA GLY A 304 -4.05 -16.87 -5.87
C GLY A 304 -4.99 -17.07 -4.69
N CYS A 305 -6.18 -17.59 -5.00
CA CYS A 305 -7.21 -17.85 -4.00
C CYS A 305 -7.74 -19.27 -4.14
N VAL A 306 -8.04 -19.91 -3.02
CA VAL A 306 -8.69 -21.22 -3.01
C VAL A 306 -10.13 -21.16 -3.52
N GLY A 307 -10.80 -20.00 -3.41
CA GLY A 307 -12.15 -19.77 -3.90
C GLY A 307 -12.19 -19.48 -5.41
N LYS A 308 -13.38 -19.61 -6.01
CA LYS A 308 -13.68 -19.30 -7.42
C LYS A 308 -14.93 -18.42 -7.52
N CYS A 309 -15.00 -17.37 -6.70
CA CYS A 309 -16.13 -16.46 -6.67
C CYS A 309 -16.29 -15.75 -8.02
N SER A 310 -17.52 -15.80 -8.61
CA SER A 310 -17.78 -15.39 -10.00
C SER A 310 -17.47 -13.92 -10.33
N PHE A 311 -17.48 -13.04 -9.33
CA PHE A 311 -17.16 -11.62 -9.47
C PHE A 311 -15.67 -11.30 -9.28
N CYS A 312 -14.91 -12.22 -8.68
CA CYS A 312 -13.60 -11.90 -8.11
C CYS A 312 -12.45 -12.07 -9.11
N GLN A 313 -11.91 -10.96 -9.59
CA GLN A 313 -10.75 -10.95 -10.47
C GLN A 313 -9.57 -11.76 -9.90
N ALA A 314 -9.19 -11.55 -8.63
CA ALA A 314 -8.05 -12.23 -8.02
C ALA A 314 -8.17 -13.77 -8.02
N SER A 315 -9.40 -14.31 -7.99
CA SER A 315 -9.64 -15.75 -8.07
C SER A 315 -9.26 -16.38 -9.41
N PHE A 316 -9.26 -15.60 -10.47
CA PHE A 316 -9.03 -16.07 -11.84
C PHE A 316 -7.69 -15.60 -12.40
N THR A 317 -7.33 -14.32 -12.23
CA THR A 317 -6.08 -13.78 -12.78
C THR A 317 -4.83 -14.23 -12.03
N ASN A 318 -4.96 -14.65 -10.77
CA ASN A 318 -3.85 -15.21 -9.98
C ASN A 318 -3.92 -16.75 -9.82
N ALA A 319 -4.80 -17.42 -10.58
CA ALA A 319 -4.84 -18.89 -10.60
C ALA A 319 -3.60 -19.48 -11.30
N PRO A 320 -3.06 -20.64 -10.85
CA PRO A 320 -3.51 -21.48 -9.76
C PRO A 320 -3.18 -20.91 -8.37
N TYR A 321 -3.83 -21.44 -7.32
CA TYR A 321 -3.43 -21.20 -5.94
C TYR A 321 -2.08 -21.85 -5.66
N ARG A 322 -1.15 -21.11 -5.05
CA ARG A 322 0.19 -21.56 -4.65
C ARG A 322 0.50 -21.02 -3.26
N ALA A 323 1.21 -21.79 -2.45
CA ALA A 323 1.61 -21.39 -1.10
C ALA A 323 3.11 -21.64 -0.89
N ARG A 324 3.72 -20.86 -0.03
CA ARG A 324 5.03 -21.14 0.54
C ARG A 324 4.90 -22.25 1.58
N SER A 325 5.94 -23.02 1.79
CA SER A 325 6.02 -23.88 2.96
C SER A 325 6.07 -23.03 4.25
N ALA A 326 5.49 -23.56 5.34
CA ALA A 326 5.47 -22.86 6.61
C ALA A 326 6.88 -22.48 7.09
N ASP A 327 7.83 -23.40 7.00
CA ASP A 327 9.20 -23.19 7.46
C ASP A 327 9.94 -22.12 6.64
N PHE A 328 9.73 -22.12 5.31
CA PHE A 328 10.33 -21.08 4.45
C PHE A 328 9.72 -19.70 4.71
N ALA A 329 8.39 -19.62 4.82
CA ALA A 329 7.70 -18.37 5.14
C ALA A 329 8.16 -17.78 6.49
N LEU A 330 8.32 -18.62 7.53
CA LEU A 330 8.83 -18.21 8.84
C LEU A 330 10.27 -17.69 8.77
N LYS A 331 11.14 -18.33 7.98
CA LYS A 331 12.51 -17.84 7.75
C LYS A 331 12.50 -16.46 7.11
N CYS A 332 11.65 -16.26 6.09
CA CYS A 332 11.52 -14.96 5.43
C CYS A 332 11.02 -13.89 6.41
N ILE A 333 10.01 -14.19 7.21
CA ILE A 333 9.47 -13.25 8.21
C ILE A 333 10.54 -12.86 9.23
N LYS A 334 11.29 -13.81 9.77
CA LYS A 334 12.40 -13.54 10.71
C LYS A 334 13.40 -12.56 10.10
N GLU A 335 13.81 -12.81 8.86
CA GLU A 335 14.80 -11.96 8.19
C GLU A 335 14.25 -10.56 7.89
N VAL A 336 13.01 -10.43 7.40
CA VAL A 336 12.38 -9.13 7.15
C VAL A 336 12.27 -8.32 8.45
N LEU A 337 11.82 -8.92 9.55
CA LEU A 337 11.76 -8.26 10.86
C LEU A 337 13.14 -7.78 11.31
N ARG A 338 14.19 -8.61 11.12
CA ARG A 338 15.57 -8.25 11.46
C ARG A 338 16.07 -7.06 10.63
N GLN A 339 15.78 -7.06 9.33
CA GLN A 339 16.23 -6.01 8.39
C GLN A 339 15.41 -4.71 8.50
N THR A 340 14.20 -4.76 9.01
CA THR A 340 13.33 -3.58 9.18
C THR A 340 13.31 -3.05 10.62
N GLY A 341 13.80 -3.81 11.60
CA GLY A 341 13.66 -3.47 13.01
C GLY A 341 12.22 -3.57 13.53
N GLY A 342 11.32 -4.17 12.75
CA GLY A 342 9.90 -4.34 13.09
C GLY A 342 9.67 -5.35 14.19
N ASP A 343 8.52 -5.26 14.85
CA ASP A 343 8.01 -6.25 15.79
C ASP A 343 6.68 -6.85 15.35
N GLN A 344 6.19 -6.44 14.19
CA GLN A 344 4.92 -6.86 13.63
C GLN A 344 5.10 -7.36 12.19
N ALA A 345 4.60 -8.55 11.90
CA ALA A 345 4.57 -9.12 10.55
C ALA A 345 3.15 -9.06 9.95
N ALA A 346 3.06 -8.88 8.64
CA ALA A 346 1.85 -9.10 7.88
C ALA A 346 2.04 -10.29 6.94
N ALA A 347 1.29 -11.35 7.19
CA ALA A 347 1.25 -12.54 6.33
C ALA A 347 0.28 -12.28 5.16
N ILE A 348 0.81 -11.91 3.99
CA ILE A 348 0.01 -11.56 2.81
C ILE A 348 -0.53 -12.82 2.13
N SER A 349 -1.86 -12.89 2.07
CA SER A 349 -2.62 -13.97 1.43
C SER A 349 -4.05 -13.51 1.18
N PHE A 350 -4.71 -14.00 0.13
CA PHE A 350 -6.15 -13.77 -0.06
C PHE A 350 -7.03 -14.55 0.93
N SER A 351 -6.48 -15.56 1.61
CA SER A 351 -7.17 -16.32 2.66
C SER A 351 -6.15 -16.99 3.59
N GLY A 352 -5.88 -16.39 4.73
CA GLY A 352 -4.92 -16.93 5.70
C GLY A 352 -5.32 -18.30 6.24
N CYS A 353 -6.60 -18.51 6.58
CA CYS A 353 -7.14 -19.81 7.00
C CYS A 353 -7.10 -20.87 5.90
N GLY A 354 -7.05 -20.46 4.62
CA GLY A 354 -6.94 -21.36 3.48
C GLY A 354 -5.53 -21.89 3.23
N HIS A 355 -4.53 -21.41 3.97
CA HIS A 355 -3.15 -21.90 3.82
C HIS A 355 -3.06 -23.40 4.16
N PRO A 356 -2.35 -24.23 3.35
CA PRO A 356 -2.26 -25.68 3.58
C PRO A 356 -1.71 -26.06 4.94
N GLU A 357 -0.75 -25.32 5.44
CA GLU A 357 -0.08 -25.54 6.74
C GLU A 357 -0.45 -24.45 7.75
N CYS A 358 -1.73 -24.06 7.79
CA CYS A 358 -2.23 -22.93 8.56
C CYS A 358 -1.92 -23.05 10.05
N ASN A 359 -2.28 -24.17 10.68
CA ASN A 359 -2.14 -24.37 12.12
C ASN A 359 -0.67 -24.46 12.55
N SER A 360 0.13 -25.23 11.83
CA SER A 360 1.58 -25.32 12.05
C SER A 360 2.27 -23.98 11.88
N PHE A 361 1.95 -23.27 10.80
CA PHE A 361 2.53 -21.96 10.49
C PHE A 361 2.27 -20.95 11.60
N PHE A 362 1.00 -20.74 11.98
CA PHE A 362 0.65 -19.74 12.98
C PHE A 362 1.08 -20.11 14.40
N THR A 363 1.11 -21.40 14.75
CA THR A 363 1.67 -21.85 16.04
C THR A 363 3.15 -21.47 16.14
N LYS A 364 3.96 -21.84 15.14
CA LYS A 364 5.39 -21.52 15.11
C LYS A 364 5.64 -20.01 15.00
N LEU A 365 4.84 -19.29 14.22
CA LEU A 365 4.96 -17.85 14.09
C LEU A 365 4.76 -17.14 15.43
N TYR A 366 3.76 -17.57 16.22
CA TYR A 366 3.49 -17.03 17.53
C TYR A 366 4.56 -17.40 18.56
N SER A 367 5.00 -18.68 18.58
CA SER A 367 5.99 -19.18 19.55
C SER A 367 7.42 -18.71 19.24
N ASP A 368 7.83 -18.71 17.97
CA ASP A 368 9.25 -18.63 17.59
C ASP A 368 9.65 -17.28 16.99
N VAL A 369 8.68 -16.49 16.52
CA VAL A 369 8.98 -15.28 15.74
C VAL A 369 8.40 -14.03 16.40
N THR A 370 7.08 -13.87 16.38
CA THR A 370 6.40 -12.69 16.91
C THR A 370 4.94 -12.99 17.28
N PRO A 371 4.46 -12.46 18.42
CA PRO A 371 3.04 -12.51 18.75
C PRO A 371 2.21 -11.45 18.04
N SER A 372 2.84 -10.50 17.33
CA SER A 372 2.18 -9.38 16.68
C SER A 372 2.10 -9.60 15.17
N ILE A 373 0.91 -9.96 14.69
CA ILE A 373 0.66 -10.28 13.28
C ILE A 373 -0.62 -9.58 12.84
N THR A 374 -0.63 -9.12 11.58
CA THR A 374 -1.83 -8.62 10.92
C THR A 374 -2.30 -9.63 9.88
N GLN A 375 -3.58 -9.90 9.86
CA GLN A 375 -4.22 -10.75 8.86
C GLN A 375 -5.38 -10.04 8.20
N LEU A 376 -5.53 -10.32 6.91
CA LEU A 376 -6.61 -9.82 6.09
C LEU A 376 -7.93 -10.56 6.36
N SER A 377 -8.94 -10.26 5.56
CA SER A 377 -10.27 -10.89 5.58
C SER A 377 -10.19 -12.42 5.49
N GLN A 378 -11.10 -13.09 6.19
CA GLN A 378 -11.19 -14.55 6.18
C GLN A 378 -12.41 -15.02 5.38
N ARG A 379 -12.32 -16.23 4.85
CA ARG A 379 -13.49 -16.94 4.34
C ARG A 379 -14.26 -17.55 5.51
N VAL A 380 -15.59 -17.44 5.48
CA VAL A 380 -16.48 -17.97 6.53
C VAL A 380 -16.27 -19.48 6.72
N ASP A 381 -16.33 -20.23 5.62
CA ASP A 381 -16.22 -21.69 5.60
C ASP A 381 -14.85 -22.21 6.10
N GLU A 382 -13.77 -21.54 5.74
CA GLU A 382 -12.44 -21.88 6.22
C GLU A 382 -12.29 -21.59 7.72
N PHE A 383 -12.85 -20.49 8.20
CA PHE A 383 -12.83 -20.12 9.61
C PHE A 383 -13.72 -21.04 10.45
N ALA A 384 -14.94 -21.32 9.99
CA ALA A 384 -15.88 -22.22 10.67
C ALA A 384 -15.32 -23.66 10.78
N SER A 385 -14.61 -24.13 9.75
CA SER A 385 -14.01 -25.47 9.75
C SER A 385 -12.67 -25.58 10.48
N ASN A 386 -12.12 -24.47 11.01
CA ASN A 386 -10.87 -24.44 11.78
C ASN A 386 -10.98 -23.60 13.06
N PRO A 387 -11.76 -24.06 14.07
CA PRO A 387 -12.00 -23.28 15.30
C PRO A 387 -10.72 -22.96 16.09
N SER A 388 -9.71 -23.83 16.04
CA SER A 388 -8.44 -23.61 16.75
C SER A 388 -7.71 -22.35 16.26
N TYR A 389 -7.89 -21.98 14.99
CA TYR A 389 -7.33 -20.76 14.45
C TYR A 389 -7.91 -19.47 15.09
N ALA A 390 -9.16 -19.49 15.57
CA ALA A 390 -9.78 -18.34 16.19
C ALA A 390 -9.05 -17.85 17.44
N ALA A 391 -8.50 -18.76 18.23
CA ALA A 391 -7.74 -18.45 19.45
C ALA A 391 -6.44 -17.68 19.13
N PHE A 392 -5.83 -17.98 17.98
CA PHE A 392 -4.70 -17.22 17.45
C PHE A 392 -5.16 -15.89 16.83
N ALA A 393 -6.16 -15.93 15.95
CA ALA A 393 -6.62 -14.78 15.19
C ALA A 393 -7.10 -13.62 16.08
N ILE A 394 -7.67 -13.89 17.24
CA ILE A 394 -8.08 -12.84 18.18
C ILE A 394 -6.88 -12.07 18.75
N LYS A 395 -5.78 -12.77 19.04
CA LYS A 395 -4.54 -12.15 19.53
C LYS A 395 -3.88 -11.34 18.42
N ALA A 396 -3.79 -11.91 17.22
CA ALA A 396 -3.18 -11.28 16.04
C ALA A 396 -3.94 -10.01 15.61
N ASN A 397 -5.26 -10.05 15.55
CA ASN A 397 -6.11 -9.00 14.98
C ASN A 397 -6.71 -8.04 16.03
N ARG A 398 -6.19 -8.04 17.25
CA ARG A 398 -6.66 -7.16 18.34
C ARG A 398 -8.19 -7.17 18.50
N GLY A 399 -8.79 -8.34 18.38
CA GLY A 399 -10.24 -8.53 18.57
C GLY A 399 -11.11 -8.10 17.37
N LYS A 400 -10.56 -7.89 16.19
CA LYS A 400 -11.33 -7.55 14.98
C LYS A 400 -11.20 -8.65 13.93
N ILE A 401 -12.31 -8.98 13.23
CA ILE A 401 -12.30 -9.92 12.10
C ILE A 401 -13.26 -9.45 11.01
N ALA A 402 -12.94 -9.74 9.76
CA ALA A 402 -13.79 -9.45 8.61
C ALA A 402 -14.05 -10.71 7.78
N PHE A 403 -15.29 -10.89 7.36
CA PHE A 403 -15.75 -11.98 6.50
C PHE A 403 -16.36 -11.44 5.22
N GLY A 404 -16.00 -12.01 4.08
CA GLY A 404 -16.64 -11.71 2.81
C GLY A 404 -17.90 -12.60 2.63
N LEU A 405 -19.08 -12.08 2.92
CA LEU A 405 -20.35 -12.76 2.63
C LEU A 405 -20.74 -12.56 1.18
N GLU A 406 -20.57 -11.36 0.67
CA GLU A 406 -20.82 -10.87 -0.68
C GLU A 406 -22.31 -10.84 -1.06
N GLY A 407 -23.03 -11.99 -1.05
CA GLY A 407 -24.46 -12.06 -1.35
C GLY A 407 -25.34 -11.86 -0.12
N ASN A 408 -26.47 -11.13 -0.29
CA ASN A 408 -27.40 -10.85 0.78
C ASN A 408 -28.27 -12.09 1.16
N SER A 409 -28.59 -12.94 0.21
CA SER A 409 -29.33 -14.19 0.41
C SER A 409 -28.44 -15.42 0.20
N GLN A 410 -28.88 -16.59 0.70
CA GLN A 410 -28.20 -17.86 0.43
C GLN A 410 -28.14 -18.13 -1.08
N ARG A 411 -29.25 -17.91 -1.77
CA ARG A 411 -29.37 -18.10 -3.21
C ARG A 411 -28.32 -17.30 -3.99
N ILE A 412 -28.10 -16.05 -3.61
CA ILE A 412 -27.11 -15.19 -4.26
C ILE A 412 -25.69 -15.60 -3.87
N ARG A 413 -25.45 -16.00 -2.62
CA ARG A 413 -24.12 -16.56 -2.20
C ARG A 413 -23.77 -17.79 -3.02
N ASP A 414 -24.71 -18.68 -3.26
CA ASP A 414 -24.53 -19.87 -4.10
C ASP A 414 -24.26 -19.47 -5.55
N ALA A 415 -25.04 -18.55 -6.11
CA ALA A 415 -24.85 -18.05 -7.47
C ALA A 415 -23.46 -17.48 -7.71
N VAL A 416 -22.90 -16.75 -6.75
CA VAL A 416 -21.53 -16.21 -6.85
C VAL A 416 -20.44 -17.21 -6.43
N SER A 417 -20.79 -18.45 -6.17
CA SER A 417 -19.85 -19.56 -5.81
C SER A 417 -19.12 -19.34 -4.47
N LYS A 418 -19.83 -18.81 -3.48
CA LYS A 418 -19.29 -18.76 -2.10
C LYS A 418 -19.34 -20.11 -1.40
N ASN A 419 -20.22 -21.01 -1.77
CA ASN A 419 -20.28 -22.44 -1.38
C ASN A 419 -20.23 -22.68 0.15
N TYR A 420 -20.95 -21.89 0.93
CA TYR A 420 -21.14 -22.08 2.38
C TYR A 420 -22.57 -21.69 2.74
N THR A 421 -23.08 -22.30 3.79
CA THR A 421 -24.47 -22.15 4.25
C THR A 421 -24.60 -21.01 5.26
N GLU A 422 -25.83 -20.62 5.57
CA GLU A 422 -26.08 -19.70 6.70
C GLU A 422 -25.64 -20.30 8.03
N ASP A 423 -25.72 -21.63 8.19
CA ASP A 423 -25.25 -22.30 9.39
C ASP A 423 -23.74 -22.19 9.55
N ASP A 424 -22.97 -22.19 8.45
CA ASP A 424 -21.52 -21.88 8.49
C ASP A 424 -21.27 -20.45 8.96
N ILE A 425 -22.10 -19.47 8.55
CA ILE A 425 -22.01 -18.09 9.02
C ILE A 425 -22.30 -18.02 10.52
N ILE A 426 -23.38 -18.63 10.97
CA ILE A 426 -23.77 -18.68 12.39
C ILE A 426 -22.67 -19.35 13.24
N GLU A 427 -22.10 -20.45 12.74
CA GLU A 427 -20.98 -21.14 13.39
C GLU A 427 -19.73 -20.27 13.46
N ALA A 428 -19.37 -19.60 12.38
CA ALA A 428 -18.22 -18.68 12.38
C ALA A 428 -18.39 -17.54 13.40
N ILE A 429 -19.61 -17.00 13.53
CA ILE A 429 -19.93 -15.96 14.53
C ILE A 429 -19.84 -16.54 15.95
N ARG A 430 -20.38 -17.74 16.17
CA ARG A 430 -20.30 -18.44 17.47
C ARG A 430 -18.86 -18.66 17.89
N ILE A 431 -18.01 -19.14 16.99
CA ILE A 431 -16.57 -19.31 17.21
C ILE A 431 -15.92 -17.96 17.53
N ALA A 432 -16.21 -16.92 16.75
CA ALA A 432 -15.63 -15.60 16.95
C ALA A 432 -16.07 -14.98 18.29
N GLN A 433 -17.34 -15.09 18.70
CA GLN A 433 -17.83 -14.64 19.98
C GLN A 433 -17.16 -15.41 21.13
N ASN A 434 -17.11 -16.74 21.05
CA ASN A 434 -16.47 -17.57 22.08
C ASN A 434 -14.97 -17.27 22.23
N ALA A 435 -14.27 -16.93 21.15
CA ALA A 435 -12.89 -16.50 21.17
C ALA A 435 -12.72 -15.08 21.76
N GLY A 436 -13.80 -14.28 21.88
CA GLY A 436 -13.79 -12.93 22.44
C GLY A 436 -13.56 -11.81 21.44
N PHE A 437 -13.85 -12.01 20.13
CA PHE A 437 -13.79 -10.93 19.16
C PHE A 437 -14.75 -9.80 19.51
N LYS A 438 -14.25 -8.56 19.49
CA LYS A 438 -15.03 -7.35 19.84
C LYS A 438 -15.72 -6.72 18.63
N ARG A 439 -15.23 -7.02 17.42
CA ARG A 439 -15.79 -6.50 16.16
C ARG A 439 -15.74 -7.53 15.06
N ILE A 440 -16.90 -7.78 14.46
CA ILE A 440 -17.06 -8.68 13.30
C ILE A 440 -17.65 -7.85 12.16
N LYS A 441 -16.95 -7.79 11.02
CA LYS A 441 -17.38 -7.06 9.83
C LYS A 441 -17.76 -8.04 8.73
N PHE A 442 -18.92 -7.84 8.11
CA PHE A 442 -19.34 -8.52 6.89
C PHE A 442 -19.18 -7.59 5.69
N MET A 443 -18.49 -8.08 4.68
CA MET A 443 -18.35 -7.40 3.40
C MET A 443 -19.40 -7.96 2.44
N MET A 444 -20.18 -7.08 1.82
CA MET A 444 -21.32 -7.37 0.97
C MET A 444 -21.15 -6.65 -0.37
N ILE A 445 -21.70 -7.23 -1.42
CA ILE A 445 -21.79 -6.62 -2.75
C ILE A 445 -23.25 -6.42 -3.08
N GLU A 446 -23.62 -5.22 -3.52
CA GLU A 446 -24.94 -4.90 -4.04
C GLU A 446 -24.94 -4.96 -5.57
N SER A 447 -26.12 -5.20 -6.14
CA SER A 447 -26.34 -5.29 -7.60
C SER A 447 -25.66 -6.49 -8.26
N LEU A 448 -25.60 -7.61 -7.55
CA LEU A 448 -25.14 -8.88 -8.12
C LEU A 448 -26.14 -9.37 -9.20
N PRO A 449 -25.65 -10.02 -10.27
CA PRO A 449 -26.53 -10.56 -11.32
C PRO A 449 -27.58 -11.52 -10.76
N GLY A 450 -28.85 -11.30 -11.12
CA GLY A 450 -29.99 -12.10 -10.66
C GLY A 450 -30.46 -11.82 -9.24
N GLU A 451 -29.88 -10.84 -8.54
CA GLU A 451 -30.33 -10.37 -7.23
C GLU A 451 -31.69 -9.67 -7.36
N THR A 452 -32.63 -10.02 -6.47
CA THR A 452 -33.96 -9.40 -6.37
C THR A 452 -34.11 -8.59 -5.09
N PRO A 453 -35.10 -7.71 -4.96
CA PRO A 453 -35.40 -7.00 -3.71
C PRO A 453 -35.57 -7.94 -2.50
N GLU A 454 -36.21 -9.10 -2.72
CA GLU A 454 -36.42 -10.12 -1.69
C GLU A 454 -35.08 -10.70 -1.20
N ASP A 455 -34.15 -11.00 -2.11
CA ASP A 455 -32.81 -11.46 -1.77
C ASP A 455 -32.10 -10.48 -0.84
N THR A 456 -32.19 -9.19 -1.16
CA THR A 456 -31.55 -8.15 -0.32
C THR A 456 -32.18 -8.10 1.07
N MET A 457 -33.47 -8.32 1.20
CA MET A 457 -34.15 -8.31 2.49
C MET A 457 -33.89 -9.56 3.34
N GLU A 458 -33.46 -10.68 2.75
CA GLU A 458 -33.05 -11.87 3.52
C GLU A 458 -31.89 -11.60 4.50
N ILE A 459 -31.02 -10.61 4.22
CA ILE A 459 -29.94 -10.24 5.13
C ILE A 459 -30.47 -9.76 6.50
N VAL A 460 -31.69 -9.22 6.55
CA VAL A 460 -32.35 -8.78 7.78
C VAL A 460 -32.72 -9.99 8.64
N GLU A 461 -33.19 -11.08 8.01
CA GLU A 461 -33.47 -12.33 8.72
C GLU A 461 -32.18 -12.97 9.24
N LEU A 462 -31.13 -13.01 8.44
CA LEU A 462 -29.82 -13.43 8.91
C LEU A 462 -29.35 -12.56 10.10
N GLY A 463 -29.55 -11.25 10.03
CA GLY A 463 -29.27 -10.32 11.14
C GLY A 463 -30.03 -10.69 12.41
N ARG A 464 -31.32 -11.06 12.31
CA ARG A 464 -32.11 -11.52 13.46
C ARG A 464 -31.54 -12.80 14.07
N ARG A 465 -31.22 -13.80 13.27
CA ARG A 465 -30.56 -15.04 13.73
C ARG A 465 -29.22 -14.76 14.41
N ILE A 466 -28.41 -13.85 13.86
CA ILE A 466 -27.14 -13.42 14.47
C ILE A 466 -27.40 -12.80 15.84
N LYS A 467 -28.36 -11.89 15.95
CA LYS A 467 -28.69 -11.22 17.22
C LYS A 467 -29.14 -12.23 18.29
N GLU A 468 -29.99 -13.17 17.90
CA GLU A 468 -30.46 -14.25 18.79
C GLU A 468 -29.30 -15.11 19.28
N LEU A 469 -28.41 -15.54 18.38
CA LEU A 469 -27.19 -16.28 18.73
C LEU A 469 -26.32 -15.52 19.72
N LEU A 470 -26.04 -14.23 19.44
CA LEU A 470 -25.18 -13.41 20.28
C LEU A 470 -25.74 -13.24 21.70
N ILE A 471 -27.07 -13.12 21.83
CA ILE A 471 -27.75 -13.01 23.13
C ILE A 471 -27.73 -14.35 23.86
N GLN A 472 -28.08 -15.44 23.19
CA GLN A 472 -28.09 -16.79 23.77
C GLN A 472 -26.71 -17.25 24.24
N ASN A 473 -25.66 -16.88 23.52
CA ASN A 473 -24.29 -17.29 23.76
C ASN A 473 -23.54 -16.34 24.71
N ARG A 474 -24.21 -15.28 25.18
CA ARG A 474 -23.62 -14.24 26.03
C ARG A 474 -23.30 -14.77 27.42
N ARG A 475 -22.07 -14.59 27.86
CA ARG A 475 -21.64 -14.86 29.24
C ARG A 475 -22.03 -13.71 30.18
N PRO A 476 -22.26 -13.98 31.45
CA PRO A 476 -22.52 -12.91 32.45
C PRO A 476 -21.39 -11.87 32.46
N GLY A 477 -21.74 -10.59 32.29
CA GLY A 477 -20.77 -9.48 32.25
C GLY A 477 -20.03 -9.29 30.92
N GLU A 478 -20.28 -10.11 29.90
CA GLU A 478 -19.66 -9.99 28.59
C GLU A 478 -20.36 -8.92 27.73
N GLU A 479 -19.57 -8.05 27.09
CA GLU A 479 -20.05 -7.14 26.05
C GLU A 479 -20.21 -7.90 24.73
N LEU A 480 -21.34 -7.70 24.05
CA LEU A 480 -21.56 -8.29 22.74
C LEU A 480 -20.63 -7.66 21.69
N PRO A 481 -20.13 -8.46 20.74
CA PRO A 481 -19.32 -7.92 19.64
C PRO A 481 -20.14 -6.94 18.79
N THR A 482 -19.48 -5.86 18.34
CA THR A 482 -20.06 -4.97 17.34
C THR A 482 -20.09 -5.68 15.99
N ILE A 483 -21.26 -5.88 15.43
CA ILE A 483 -21.45 -6.39 14.07
C ILE A 483 -21.56 -5.22 13.10
N VAL A 484 -20.83 -5.30 11.98
CA VAL A 484 -20.83 -4.27 10.95
C VAL A 484 -21.13 -4.91 9.59
N PHE A 485 -22.21 -4.49 8.94
CA PHE A 485 -22.51 -4.82 7.55
C PHE A 485 -22.00 -3.72 6.63
N SER A 486 -21.22 -4.08 5.63
CA SER A 486 -20.56 -3.10 4.74
C SER A 486 -20.80 -3.47 3.28
N TRP A 487 -21.56 -2.67 2.56
CA TRP A 487 -21.86 -2.89 1.13
C TRP A 487 -20.96 -2.09 0.22
N THR A 488 -20.63 -2.66 -0.91
CA THR A 488 -20.00 -2.02 -2.07
C THR A 488 -20.74 -2.38 -3.34
N ILE A 489 -20.71 -1.50 -4.34
CA ILE A 489 -21.36 -1.77 -5.64
C ILE A 489 -20.50 -2.74 -6.44
N LEU A 490 -21.13 -3.69 -7.14
CA LEU A 490 -20.44 -4.61 -8.05
C LEU A 490 -19.65 -3.84 -9.11
N SER A 491 -18.38 -4.19 -9.26
CA SER A 491 -17.57 -3.78 -10.41
C SER A 491 -17.26 -5.00 -11.28
N ILE A 492 -17.42 -4.84 -12.58
CA ILE A 492 -17.19 -5.90 -13.57
C ILE A 492 -15.73 -5.84 -14.01
N PHE A 493 -15.06 -6.98 -13.94
CA PHE A 493 -13.65 -7.09 -14.30
C PHE A 493 -13.41 -8.06 -15.44
N PRO A 494 -12.43 -7.79 -16.33
CA PRO A 494 -11.92 -8.76 -17.30
C PRO A 494 -11.51 -10.08 -16.63
N PHE A 495 -11.56 -11.15 -17.39
CA PHE A 495 -11.16 -12.50 -16.97
C PHE A 495 -11.97 -13.08 -15.81
N THR A 496 -13.18 -12.56 -15.56
CA THR A 496 -14.12 -13.11 -14.57
C THR A 496 -15.35 -13.67 -15.27
N PRO A 497 -16.10 -14.58 -14.64
CA PRO A 497 -17.42 -14.99 -15.15
C PRO A 497 -18.36 -13.82 -15.43
N TYR A 498 -18.26 -12.73 -14.69
CA TYR A 498 -19.13 -11.58 -14.85
C TYR A 498 -18.70 -10.57 -15.93
N GLN A 499 -17.62 -10.83 -16.68
CA GLN A 499 -17.18 -9.94 -17.76
C GLN A 499 -18.25 -9.71 -18.86
N TRP A 500 -19.23 -10.58 -19.00
CA TRP A 500 -20.37 -10.43 -19.93
C TRP A 500 -21.54 -9.63 -19.38
N CYS A 501 -21.60 -9.43 -18.05
CA CYS A 501 -22.66 -8.67 -17.41
C CYS A 501 -22.67 -7.21 -17.84
N ARG A 502 -23.86 -6.64 -17.89
CA ARG A 502 -24.03 -5.19 -17.96
C ARG A 502 -23.58 -4.55 -16.63
N PRO A 503 -22.64 -3.59 -16.65
CA PRO A 503 -22.36 -2.77 -15.46
C PRO A 503 -23.61 -2.00 -15.02
N ARG A 504 -23.99 -2.11 -13.76
CA ARG A 504 -25.16 -1.42 -13.20
C ARG A 504 -24.75 -0.74 -11.91
N ARG A 505 -24.96 0.57 -11.86
CA ARG A 505 -24.78 1.35 -10.63
C ARG A 505 -26.09 1.55 -9.87
N GLU A 506 -27.19 1.57 -10.59
CA GLU A 506 -28.50 1.70 -9.97
C GLU A 506 -28.77 0.49 -9.07
N ALA A 507 -28.97 0.77 -7.79
CA ALA A 507 -29.31 -0.25 -6.82
C ALA A 507 -30.63 -0.88 -7.23
N VAL A 508 -30.61 -2.11 -7.71
CA VAL A 508 -31.81 -2.91 -7.98
C VAL A 508 -32.49 -3.29 -6.67
N SER A 509 -31.82 -3.09 -5.54
CA SER A 509 -32.15 -3.70 -4.27
C SER A 509 -32.41 -2.65 -3.17
N PRO A 510 -33.32 -2.95 -2.21
CA PRO A 510 -33.61 -2.06 -1.09
C PRO A 510 -32.53 -2.07 -0.01
N VAL A 511 -31.24 -1.93 -0.39
CA VAL A 511 -30.11 -1.95 0.58
C VAL A 511 -30.29 -0.91 1.67
N ASN A 512 -30.83 0.28 1.35
CA ASN A 512 -31.06 1.31 2.36
C ASN A 512 -32.10 0.87 3.40
N GLU A 513 -33.15 0.17 2.96
CA GLU A 513 -34.18 -0.36 3.86
C GLU A 513 -33.63 -1.52 4.71
N ALA A 514 -32.87 -2.43 4.11
CA ALA A 514 -32.21 -3.50 4.84
C ALA A 514 -31.22 -2.94 5.89
N ALA A 515 -30.43 -1.94 5.52
CA ALA A 515 -29.49 -1.26 6.42
C ALA A 515 -30.24 -0.62 7.61
N ARG A 516 -31.33 0.12 7.35
CA ARG A 516 -32.15 0.73 8.40
C ARG A 516 -32.68 -0.30 9.40
N GLN A 517 -33.23 -1.43 8.92
CA GLN A 517 -33.74 -2.50 9.79
C GLN A 517 -32.63 -3.17 10.59
N LEU A 518 -31.43 -3.35 10.04
CA LEU A 518 -30.26 -3.87 10.78
C LEU A 518 -29.79 -2.87 11.85
N GLU A 519 -29.84 -1.58 11.58
CA GLU A 519 -29.53 -0.53 12.58
C GLU A 519 -30.53 -0.50 13.71
N GLU A 520 -31.81 -0.69 13.44
CA GLU A 520 -32.85 -0.86 14.46
C GLU A 520 -32.61 -2.09 15.36
N MET A 521 -31.96 -3.12 14.84
CA MET A 521 -31.52 -4.27 15.64
C MET A 521 -30.24 -3.97 16.46
N GLY A 522 -29.60 -2.80 16.29
CA GLY A 522 -28.39 -2.40 16.99
C GLY A 522 -27.09 -2.78 16.29
N PHE A 523 -27.15 -3.16 15.01
CA PHE A 523 -25.96 -3.37 14.19
C PHE A 523 -25.46 -2.07 13.60
N LYS A 524 -24.21 -2.03 13.16
CA LYS A 524 -23.65 -0.92 12.38
C LYS A 524 -23.70 -1.24 10.89
N THR A 525 -24.08 -0.26 10.10
CA THR A 525 -24.07 -0.37 8.66
C THR A 525 -23.11 0.64 8.05
N VAL A 526 -22.45 0.24 6.97
CA VAL A 526 -21.56 1.10 6.21
C VAL A 526 -21.86 0.86 4.74
N ARG A 527 -22.18 1.90 4.00
CA ARG A 527 -22.37 1.81 2.58
C ARG A 527 -21.26 2.56 1.87
N GLY A 528 -20.62 1.83 1.01
CA GLY A 528 -19.76 2.38 0.03
C GLY A 528 -18.35 2.82 0.48
N VAL A 529 -17.57 1.96 1.04
CA VAL A 529 -16.17 2.26 1.43
C VAL A 529 -15.23 2.30 0.21
N PHE A 530 -15.54 1.54 -0.83
CA PHE A 530 -14.76 1.49 -2.07
C PHE A 530 -15.67 1.77 -3.26
N MET A 531 -15.22 2.59 -4.22
CA MET A 531 -15.98 2.91 -5.45
C MET A 531 -17.31 3.67 -5.26
N ASN A 532 -17.41 4.53 -4.24
CA ASN A 532 -18.66 5.26 -3.97
C ASN A 532 -18.89 6.49 -4.81
N SER A 533 -17.84 7.04 -5.35
CA SER A 533 -17.96 8.14 -6.29
C SER A 533 -18.51 7.57 -7.60
N GLU A 534 -19.60 8.17 -8.07
CA GLU A 534 -20.17 7.88 -9.39
C GLU A 534 -19.10 7.98 -10.47
N THR A 535 -18.36 9.02 -10.40
CA THR A 535 -17.24 9.31 -11.28
C THR A 535 -16.24 8.17 -11.32
N LEU A 536 -15.74 7.75 -10.15
CA LEU A 536 -14.71 6.72 -10.09
C LEU A 536 -15.22 5.35 -10.56
N TRP A 537 -16.47 4.99 -10.21
CA TRP A 537 -17.06 3.73 -10.66
C TRP A 537 -17.23 3.71 -12.18
N ASN A 538 -17.81 4.78 -12.77
CA ASN A 538 -18.01 4.87 -14.23
C ASN A 538 -16.67 4.84 -14.97
N ILE A 539 -15.66 5.59 -14.51
CA ILE A 539 -14.31 5.58 -15.09
C ILE A 539 -13.70 4.19 -15.03
N THR A 540 -13.78 3.53 -13.87
CA THR A 540 -13.25 2.18 -13.69
C THR A 540 -13.91 1.20 -14.66
N GLN A 541 -15.25 1.23 -14.76
CA GLN A 541 -15.97 0.34 -15.68
C GLN A 541 -15.65 0.67 -17.14
N LEU A 542 -15.49 1.93 -17.49
CA LEU A 542 -15.11 2.34 -18.84
C LEU A 542 -13.71 1.85 -19.21
N LEU A 543 -12.70 2.07 -18.34
CA LEU A 543 -11.33 1.57 -18.54
C LEU A 543 -11.28 0.04 -18.68
N MET A 544 -12.10 -0.68 -17.90
CA MET A 544 -12.17 -2.14 -17.97
C MET A 544 -12.85 -2.68 -19.22
N ARG A 545 -13.61 -1.88 -19.96
CA ARG A 545 -14.38 -2.35 -21.12
C ARG A 545 -13.98 -1.68 -22.44
N ALA A 546 -13.31 -0.54 -22.39
CA ALA A 546 -12.90 0.24 -23.56
C ALA A 546 -11.85 -0.48 -24.39
N ASP A 547 -11.89 -0.24 -25.69
CA ASP A 547 -10.81 -0.51 -26.62
C ASP A 547 -10.04 0.78 -26.99
N SER A 548 -9.09 0.71 -27.91
CA SER A 548 -8.20 1.82 -28.26
C SER A 548 -8.90 3.06 -28.81
N ARG A 549 -10.17 2.97 -29.22
CA ARG A 549 -10.92 4.13 -29.70
C ARG A 549 -11.10 5.21 -28.65
N LEU A 550 -11.07 4.86 -27.36
CA LEU A 550 -11.18 5.82 -26.26
C LEU A 550 -9.84 6.31 -25.71
N GLN A 551 -8.71 5.81 -26.23
CA GLN A 551 -7.39 6.20 -25.74
C GLN A 551 -7.16 7.71 -25.78
N ASN A 552 -7.51 8.38 -26.89
CA ASN A 552 -7.33 9.83 -27.02
C ASN A 552 -8.18 10.61 -26.00
N MET A 553 -9.38 10.12 -25.69
CA MET A 553 -10.21 10.70 -24.62
C MET A 553 -9.50 10.61 -23.25
N PHE A 554 -8.92 9.45 -22.91
CA PHE A 554 -8.21 9.29 -21.64
C PHE A 554 -6.96 10.18 -21.57
N ILE A 555 -6.24 10.34 -22.68
CA ILE A 555 -5.09 11.26 -22.77
C ILE A 555 -5.55 12.71 -22.58
N GLN A 556 -6.62 13.12 -23.27
CA GLN A 556 -7.19 14.47 -23.15
C GLN A 556 -7.63 14.76 -21.71
N LEU A 557 -8.33 13.82 -21.06
CA LEU A 557 -8.74 13.98 -19.65
C LEU A 557 -7.54 14.18 -18.71
N ALA A 558 -6.45 13.43 -18.92
CA ALA A 558 -5.23 13.61 -18.13
C ALA A 558 -4.56 14.97 -18.41
N GLN A 559 -4.56 15.47 -19.65
CA GLN A 559 -4.11 16.82 -20.01
C GLN A 559 -4.94 17.92 -19.33
N GLU A 560 -6.20 17.64 -19.08
CA GLU A 560 -7.13 18.52 -18.36
C GLU A 560 -7.10 18.27 -16.84
N GLU A 561 -6.01 17.68 -16.34
CA GLU A 561 -5.74 17.42 -14.93
C GLU A 561 -6.77 16.52 -14.22
N CYS A 562 -7.46 15.66 -14.97
CA CYS A 562 -8.22 14.56 -14.38
C CYS A 562 -7.25 13.45 -13.97
N VAL A 563 -6.85 13.42 -12.71
CA VAL A 563 -5.90 12.46 -12.15
C VAL A 563 -6.51 11.73 -10.94
N TYR A 564 -5.93 10.61 -10.59
CA TYR A 564 -6.44 9.73 -9.54
C TYR A 564 -5.70 9.94 -8.22
N PHE A 565 -6.44 10.32 -7.17
CA PHE A 565 -5.96 10.40 -5.79
C PHE A 565 -6.90 9.63 -4.88
N ASP A 566 -6.34 8.89 -3.94
CA ASP A 566 -7.04 8.22 -2.82
C ASP A 566 -8.57 8.02 -3.03
N ARG A 567 -8.92 7.19 -4.01
CA ARG A 567 -10.31 6.79 -4.32
C ARG A 567 -11.19 7.89 -4.94
N ARG A 568 -10.61 8.93 -5.47
CA ARG A 568 -11.34 9.96 -6.23
C ARG A 568 -10.59 10.37 -7.50
N MET A 569 -11.31 10.90 -8.44
CA MET A 569 -10.75 11.63 -9.59
C MET A 569 -10.83 13.14 -9.31
N THR A 570 -9.80 13.86 -9.69
CA THR A 570 -9.86 15.33 -9.71
C THR A 570 -10.72 15.80 -10.89
N ASN A 571 -11.21 17.04 -10.85
CA ASN A 571 -11.88 17.71 -11.98
C ASN A 571 -13.03 16.94 -12.63
N ASN A 572 -13.84 16.22 -11.90
CA ASN A 572 -15.00 15.41 -12.34
C ASN A 572 -15.12 15.20 -13.88
N PRO A 573 -14.57 14.14 -14.47
CA PRO A 573 -14.46 13.99 -15.91
C PRO A 573 -15.76 13.58 -16.63
N LEU A 574 -16.86 13.31 -15.91
CA LEU A 574 -18.06 12.72 -16.54
C LEU A 574 -18.67 13.60 -17.61
N ASP A 575 -18.81 14.92 -17.37
CA ASP A 575 -19.38 15.85 -18.36
C ASP A 575 -18.49 15.95 -19.61
N ARG A 576 -17.18 15.89 -19.43
CA ARG A 576 -16.20 15.88 -20.53
C ARG A 576 -16.29 14.60 -21.35
N ILE A 577 -16.50 13.45 -20.71
CA ILE A 577 -16.73 12.17 -21.40
C ILE A 577 -18.02 12.22 -22.21
N HIS A 578 -19.09 12.77 -21.66
CA HIS A 578 -20.34 12.97 -22.38
C HIS A 578 -20.15 13.87 -23.60
N THR A 579 -19.42 14.97 -23.45
CA THR A 579 -19.10 15.87 -24.56
C THR A 579 -18.26 15.16 -25.62
N TYR A 580 -17.23 14.40 -25.20
CA TYR A 580 -16.39 13.65 -26.11
C TYR A 580 -17.18 12.66 -26.96
N PHE A 581 -18.10 11.90 -26.36
CA PHE A 581 -18.97 10.98 -27.08
C PHE A 581 -19.91 11.67 -28.07
N ALA A 582 -20.32 12.91 -27.79
CA ALA A 582 -21.16 13.68 -28.68
C ALA A 582 -20.40 14.31 -29.88
N GLU A 583 -19.13 14.62 -29.71
CA GLU A 583 -18.31 15.33 -30.69
C GLU A 583 -17.47 14.40 -31.59
N HIS A 584 -17.24 13.14 -31.16
CA HIS A 584 -16.37 12.19 -31.85
C HIS A 584 -17.16 10.97 -32.31
N ASP A 585 -16.78 10.40 -33.44
CA ASP A 585 -17.36 9.17 -33.98
C ASP A 585 -16.82 7.93 -33.22
N VAL A 586 -17.20 7.82 -31.95
CA VAL A 586 -16.85 6.70 -31.06
C VAL A 586 -18.12 6.21 -30.34
N PRO A 587 -18.17 4.92 -29.96
CA PRO A 587 -19.33 4.40 -29.21
C PRO A 587 -19.52 5.11 -27.87
N GLY A 588 -20.78 5.44 -27.53
CA GLY A 588 -21.16 6.04 -26.25
C GLY A 588 -21.37 5.01 -25.11
N TRP A 589 -21.90 5.47 -23.98
CA TRP A 589 -22.11 4.67 -22.78
C TRP A 589 -22.87 3.37 -23.01
N ASP A 590 -23.96 3.39 -23.83
CA ASP A 590 -24.79 2.20 -24.08
C ASP A 590 -24.01 1.07 -24.73
N TYR A 591 -23.04 1.37 -25.56
CA TYR A 591 -22.15 0.38 -26.15
C TYR A 591 -21.20 -0.22 -25.10
N TRP A 592 -20.53 0.59 -24.31
CA TRP A 592 -19.56 0.13 -23.33
C TRP A 592 -20.22 -0.58 -22.15
N PHE A 593 -21.42 -0.16 -21.79
CA PHE A 593 -22.17 -0.71 -20.64
C PHE A 593 -23.26 -1.68 -21.04
N ARG A 594 -23.21 -2.23 -22.26
CA ARG A 594 -24.16 -3.26 -22.69
C ARG A 594 -23.88 -4.60 -22.00
N GLU A 595 -24.90 -5.44 -21.96
CA GLU A 595 -24.75 -6.87 -21.73
C GLU A 595 -24.13 -7.52 -22.97
N CYS A 596 -23.29 -8.51 -22.78
CA CYS A 596 -22.55 -9.20 -23.82
C CYS A 596 -22.98 -10.67 -23.90
N ASP A 597 -22.75 -11.31 -25.02
CA ASP A 597 -23.02 -12.71 -25.30
C ASP A 597 -21.76 -13.56 -25.44
N ALA A 598 -21.93 -14.87 -25.69
CA ALA A 598 -20.81 -15.80 -25.84
C ALA A 598 -19.85 -15.43 -26.96
N ASP A 599 -20.39 -14.86 -28.05
CA ASP A 599 -19.65 -14.56 -29.26
C ASP A 599 -18.95 -13.19 -29.20
N THR A 600 -19.26 -12.41 -28.17
CA THR A 600 -18.63 -11.09 -27.97
C THR A 600 -17.12 -11.23 -27.84
N ILE A 601 -16.40 -10.49 -28.68
CA ILE A 601 -14.94 -10.37 -28.61
C ILE A 601 -14.59 -9.18 -27.73
N PHE A 602 -13.83 -9.44 -26.67
CA PHE A 602 -13.38 -8.40 -25.74
C PHE A 602 -11.99 -7.88 -26.11
N PRO A 603 -11.67 -6.63 -25.75
CA PRO A 603 -10.35 -6.03 -26.03
C PRO A 603 -9.16 -6.82 -25.45
N TRP A 604 -9.39 -7.66 -24.42
CA TRP A 604 -8.36 -8.48 -23.78
C TRP A 604 -8.34 -9.96 -24.21
N ASP A 605 -9.17 -10.39 -25.19
CA ASP A 605 -9.25 -11.80 -25.60
C ASP A 605 -7.98 -12.36 -26.23
N PHE A 606 -7.07 -11.51 -26.65
CA PHE A 606 -5.74 -11.91 -27.10
C PHE A 606 -4.80 -12.31 -25.95
N ILE A 607 -5.19 -12.08 -24.70
CA ILE A 607 -4.43 -12.41 -23.48
C ILE A 607 -5.01 -13.67 -22.83
N GLN A 608 -4.17 -14.63 -22.56
CA GLN A 608 -4.52 -15.83 -21.78
C GLN A 608 -4.02 -15.65 -20.32
N MET A 609 -4.93 -15.28 -19.43
CA MET A 609 -4.61 -14.97 -18.03
C MET A 609 -4.60 -16.21 -17.11
N GLY A 610 -5.07 -17.35 -17.57
CA GLY A 610 -5.16 -18.62 -16.83
C GLY A 610 -6.41 -19.41 -17.25
N PRO A 611 -7.57 -19.22 -16.59
CA PRO A 611 -8.80 -19.90 -16.97
C PRO A 611 -9.23 -19.58 -18.40
N THR A 612 -9.77 -20.61 -19.08
CA THR A 612 -10.23 -20.44 -20.46
C THR A 612 -11.50 -19.61 -20.53
N LYS A 613 -11.74 -18.90 -21.67
CA LYS A 613 -12.96 -18.11 -21.90
C LYS A 613 -14.22 -19.00 -21.82
N ASP A 614 -14.16 -20.24 -22.37
CA ASP A 614 -15.28 -21.20 -22.30
C ASP A 614 -15.61 -21.60 -20.86
N TYR A 615 -14.59 -21.80 -20.01
CA TYR A 615 -14.82 -22.07 -18.59
C TYR A 615 -15.48 -20.90 -17.90
N LEU A 616 -15.04 -19.66 -18.16
CA LEU A 616 -15.63 -18.46 -17.58
C LEU A 616 -17.07 -18.27 -18.04
N TRP A 617 -17.37 -18.51 -19.34
CA TRP A 617 -18.72 -18.45 -19.88
C TRP A 617 -19.64 -19.49 -19.24
N LYS A 618 -19.19 -20.75 -19.13
CA LYS A 618 -19.95 -21.79 -18.43
C LYS A 618 -20.27 -21.40 -16.99
N ARG A 619 -19.30 -20.80 -16.29
CA ARG A 619 -19.52 -20.31 -14.91
C ARG A 619 -20.48 -19.14 -14.85
N TYR A 620 -20.44 -18.24 -15.83
CA TYR A 620 -21.41 -17.16 -15.96
C TYR A 620 -22.84 -17.70 -16.10
N GLN A 621 -23.08 -18.61 -17.03
CA GLN A 621 -24.38 -19.24 -17.23
C GLN A 621 -24.89 -19.97 -15.97
N GLN A 622 -24.03 -20.71 -15.29
CA GLN A 622 -24.35 -21.36 -14.02
C GLN A 622 -24.76 -20.36 -12.94
N SER A 623 -24.06 -19.24 -12.84
CA SER A 623 -24.39 -18.17 -11.90
C SER A 623 -25.78 -17.56 -12.20
N LEU A 624 -26.09 -17.31 -13.47
CA LEU A 624 -27.38 -16.76 -13.87
C LEU A 624 -28.56 -17.75 -13.68
N SER A 625 -28.31 -19.04 -13.82
CA SER A 625 -29.35 -20.07 -13.60
C SER A 625 -29.74 -20.23 -12.14
N LEU A 626 -28.97 -19.62 -11.21
CA LEU A 626 -29.17 -19.66 -9.76
C LEU A 626 -29.25 -21.09 -9.17
N HIS A 627 -28.83 -22.06 -9.95
CA HIS A 627 -28.62 -23.46 -9.55
C HIS A 627 -27.18 -23.86 -9.82
N PRO A 628 -26.23 -23.25 -9.11
CA PRO A 628 -24.82 -23.55 -9.33
C PRO A 628 -24.51 -24.99 -8.90
N GLU A 629 -23.95 -25.76 -9.81
CA GLU A 629 -23.12 -26.89 -9.38
C GLU A 629 -22.03 -26.33 -8.45
N ASN A 630 -21.89 -26.93 -7.28
CA ASN A 630 -20.84 -26.50 -6.34
C ASN A 630 -19.49 -26.37 -7.05
N SER A 631 -18.98 -25.14 -7.13
CA SER A 631 -17.64 -24.93 -7.67
C SER A 631 -16.62 -25.40 -6.62
N PRO A 632 -15.86 -26.46 -6.89
CA PRO A 632 -14.90 -26.95 -5.91
C PRO A 632 -13.84 -25.89 -5.62
N LYS A 633 -13.37 -25.84 -4.39
CA LYS A 633 -12.20 -25.03 -4.04
C LYS A 633 -10.98 -25.52 -4.81
N CYS A 634 -10.10 -24.60 -5.18
CA CYS A 634 -8.92 -24.92 -6.00
C CYS A 634 -8.00 -26.00 -5.37
N MET A 635 -8.05 -26.15 -4.05
CA MET A 635 -7.26 -27.12 -3.29
C MET A 635 -7.94 -28.50 -3.13
N ASP A 636 -9.26 -28.57 -3.30
CA ASP A 636 -10.00 -29.80 -3.02
C ASP A 636 -10.13 -30.65 -4.28
N ILE A 637 -10.82 -30.16 -5.30
CA ILE A 637 -11.05 -30.87 -6.56
C ILE A 637 -10.70 -29.94 -7.73
N CYS A 638 -10.07 -30.48 -8.76
CA CYS A 638 -9.77 -29.71 -9.97
C CYS A 638 -11.06 -29.41 -10.74
N ALA A 639 -11.32 -28.11 -10.94
CA ALA A 639 -12.46 -27.63 -11.73
C ALA A 639 -12.20 -27.61 -13.25
N ASN A 640 -11.04 -28.10 -13.71
CA ASN A 640 -10.61 -28.10 -15.11
C ASN A 640 -10.74 -26.72 -15.79
N CYS A 641 -10.38 -25.67 -15.05
CA CYS A 641 -10.51 -24.29 -15.55
C CYS A 641 -9.47 -23.91 -16.61
N GLY A 642 -8.44 -24.74 -16.83
CA GLY A 642 -7.37 -24.50 -17.81
C GLY A 642 -6.18 -23.69 -17.31
N ALA A 643 -6.17 -23.29 -16.02
CA ALA A 643 -5.09 -22.47 -15.47
C ALA A 643 -3.85 -23.25 -15.01
N CYS A 644 -3.94 -24.58 -14.87
CA CYS A 644 -2.88 -25.42 -14.33
C CYS A 644 -2.24 -26.28 -15.40
N ASP A 645 -0.95 -26.49 -15.30
CA ASP A 645 -0.25 -27.56 -16.00
C ASP A 645 -0.11 -28.82 -15.14
N ALA A 646 0.65 -29.81 -15.62
CA ALA A 646 0.86 -31.07 -14.92
C ALA A 646 1.67 -30.94 -13.63
N GLU A 647 2.55 -29.96 -13.54
CA GLU A 647 3.34 -29.67 -12.35
C GLU A 647 2.47 -29.06 -11.26
N ASP A 648 1.65 -28.08 -11.60
CA ASP A 648 0.70 -27.44 -10.70
C ASP A 648 -0.27 -28.47 -10.10
N LEU A 649 -0.74 -29.41 -10.90
CA LEU A 649 -1.67 -30.45 -10.42
C LEU A 649 -0.99 -31.38 -9.40
N ARG A 650 0.29 -31.76 -9.61
CA ARG A 650 1.07 -32.51 -8.63
C ARG A 650 1.29 -31.74 -7.33
N ARG A 651 1.59 -30.44 -7.42
CA ARG A 651 1.76 -29.58 -6.25
C ARG A 651 0.47 -29.42 -5.46
N LYS A 652 -0.66 -29.25 -6.14
CA LYS A 652 -1.98 -29.18 -5.52
C LYS A 652 -2.30 -30.46 -4.74
N GLN A 653 -2.02 -31.61 -5.28
CA GLN A 653 -2.23 -32.88 -4.58
C GLN A 653 -1.37 -32.96 -3.31
N LYS A 654 -0.10 -32.58 -3.38
CA LYS A 654 0.78 -32.48 -2.20
C LYS A 654 0.20 -31.52 -1.14
N TRP A 655 -0.23 -30.34 -1.54
CA TRP A 655 -0.82 -29.35 -0.64
C TRP A 655 -2.15 -29.82 -0.01
N HIS A 656 -2.96 -30.55 -0.76
CA HIS A 656 -4.19 -31.15 -0.23
C HIS A 656 -3.89 -32.12 0.92
N ILE A 657 -2.91 -33.00 0.74
CA ILE A 657 -2.47 -33.95 1.79
C ILE A 657 -1.91 -33.21 3.01
N SER A 658 -1.06 -32.20 2.80
CA SER A 658 -0.50 -31.36 3.87
C SER A 658 -1.61 -30.69 4.69
N ARG A 659 -2.62 -30.12 4.02
CA ARG A 659 -3.78 -29.49 4.65
C ARG A 659 -4.59 -30.43 5.53
N GLU A 660 -4.87 -31.65 5.06
CA GLU A 660 -5.60 -32.67 5.81
C GLU A 660 -4.83 -33.10 7.08
N GLN A 661 -3.51 -33.11 7.02
CA GLN A 661 -2.65 -33.40 8.17
C GLN A 661 -2.58 -32.25 9.16
N ASP A 662 -2.39 -31.02 8.65
CA ASP A 662 -2.23 -29.81 9.46
C ASP A 662 -3.51 -29.47 10.24
N ARG A 663 -4.69 -29.65 9.64
CA ARG A 663 -5.98 -29.37 10.30
C ARG A 663 -6.29 -30.29 11.49
N LYS A 664 -5.60 -31.39 11.63
CA LYS A 664 -5.66 -32.27 12.83
C LYS A 664 -4.85 -31.70 13.99
N GLN A 665 -3.98 -30.74 13.72
CA GLN A 665 -3.19 -30.04 14.74
C GLN A 665 -3.98 -28.86 15.30
N THR A 666 -3.88 -28.65 16.58
CA THR A 666 -4.47 -27.47 17.24
C THR A 666 -3.48 -26.32 17.20
N VAL A 667 -3.96 -25.12 16.89
CA VAL A 667 -3.14 -23.90 17.06
C VAL A 667 -2.95 -23.69 18.56
N ASP A 668 -1.74 -23.88 19.04
CA ASP A 668 -1.45 -23.73 20.47
C ASP A 668 -1.01 -22.29 20.78
N VAL A 669 -1.92 -21.56 21.37
CA VAL A 669 -1.68 -20.18 21.83
C VAL A 669 -1.32 -20.08 23.31
N HIS A 670 -1.22 -21.22 24.00
CA HIS A 670 -0.72 -21.32 25.37
C HIS A 670 0.80 -21.49 25.42
N ILE A 671 1.43 -21.82 24.28
CA ILE A 671 2.89 -21.77 24.16
C ILE A 671 3.34 -20.33 24.49
N GLN A 672 4.43 -20.23 25.22
CA GLN A 672 5.04 -18.93 25.50
C GLN A 672 5.38 -18.22 24.19
N PRO A 673 4.91 -16.98 23.97
CA PRO A 673 5.23 -16.26 22.73
C PRO A 673 6.72 -15.95 22.66
N ALA A 674 7.21 -15.74 21.44
CA ALA A 674 8.56 -15.26 21.23
C ALA A 674 8.87 -14.05 22.12
N ASN A 675 10.05 -14.03 22.70
CA ASN A 675 10.49 -12.98 23.63
C ASN A 675 9.70 -12.89 24.95
N SER A 676 9.10 -13.98 25.43
CA SER A 676 8.39 -14.04 26.71
C SER A 676 9.30 -14.29 27.92
N GLU A 677 10.56 -14.65 27.68
CA GLU A 677 11.53 -14.86 28.75
C GLU A 677 11.68 -13.58 29.59
N PRO A 678 11.89 -13.69 30.91
CA PRO A 678 12.04 -12.52 31.77
C PRO A 678 13.24 -11.69 31.31
N SER A 679 13.12 -10.37 31.36
CA SER A 679 14.23 -9.46 31.10
C SER A 679 15.28 -9.64 32.20
N VAL A 680 16.54 -9.69 31.82
CA VAL A 680 17.69 -9.81 32.75
C VAL A 680 18.40 -8.48 32.95
N GLN A 681 18.36 -7.61 31.95
CA GLN A 681 18.96 -6.28 31.96
C GLN A 681 18.19 -5.36 31.03
N THR A 682 18.34 -4.04 31.20
CA THR A 682 17.88 -3.03 30.25
C THR A 682 19.09 -2.33 29.63
N LEU A 683 19.17 -2.37 28.31
CA LEU A 683 20.16 -1.59 27.55
C LEU A 683 19.61 -0.18 27.34
N VAL A 684 20.39 0.81 27.68
CA VAL A 684 20.08 2.22 27.52
C VAL A 684 21.10 2.84 26.55
N LEU A 685 20.56 3.51 25.53
CA LEU A 685 21.35 4.22 24.50
C LEU A 685 20.97 5.69 24.53
N ASP A 686 21.94 6.56 24.69
CA ASP A 686 21.79 7.97 24.36
C ASP A 686 22.19 8.16 22.91
N ILE A 687 21.33 8.77 22.12
CA ILE A 687 21.50 8.91 20.67
C ILE A 687 21.26 10.36 20.24
N GLU A 688 21.88 10.73 19.13
CA GLU A 688 21.61 11.97 18.41
C GLU A 688 20.94 11.62 17.08
N ALA A 689 19.74 12.12 16.88
CA ALA A 689 18.97 11.88 15.66
C ALA A 689 19.38 12.85 14.54
N ASP A 690 19.39 12.41 13.29
CA ASP A 690 19.62 13.27 12.13
C ASP A 690 18.38 14.15 11.88
N LEU A 691 18.52 15.45 12.12
CA LEU A 691 17.46 16.43 11.97
C LEU A 691 16.98 16.62 10.53
N LYS A 692 17.71 16.15 9.52
CA LYS A 692 17.24 16.11 8.13
C LYS A 692 15.95 15.29 8.02
N HIS A 693 15.79 14.27 8.87
CA HIS A 693 14.65 13.35 8.88
C HIS A 693 13.57 13.73 9.90
N ARG A 694 13.50 15.00 10.32
CA ARG A 694 12.51 15.49 11.29
C ARG A 694 11.06 15.23 10.93
N PHE A 695 10.74 15.06 9.66
CA PHE A 695 9.40 14.75 9.17
C PHE A 695 9.07 13.24 9.20
N ALA A 696 10.04 12.37 9.47
CA ALA A 696 9.79 10.93 9.60
C ALA A 696 8.82 10.64 10.75
N ALA A 697 7.96 9.63 10.56
CA ALA A 697 7.02 9.23 11.60
C ALA A 697 7.76 8.76 12.86
N PRO A 698 7.24 8.99 14.08
CA PRO A 698 7.88 8.53 15.32
C PRO A 698 8.23 7.05 15.34
N LEU A 699 7.39 6.22 14.74
CA LEU A 699 7.61 4.78 14.64
C LEU A 699 8.84 4.42 13.79
N TYR A 700 9.16 5.25 12.81
CA TYR A 700 10.37 5.09 12.00
C TYR A 700 11.63 5.04 12.87
N TRP A 701 11.79 5.94 13.84
CA TRP A 701 12.95 5.98 14.72
C TRP A 701 13.11 4.72 15.57
N ILE A 702 11.97 4.18 16.07
CA ILE A 702 11.96 2.90 16.80
C ILE A 702 12.38 1.76 15.85
N HIS A 703 11.99 1.81 14.59
CA HIS A 703 12.38 0.80 13.60
C HIS A 703 13.85 0.91 13.21
N ASP A 704 14.39 2.10 12.99
CA ASP A 704 15.81 2.26 12.65
C ASP A 704 16.73 1.85 13.81
N ILE A 705 16.40 2.23 15.05
CA ILE A 705 17.11 1.79 16.24
C ILE A 705 16.96 0.27 16.41
N GLY A 706 15.74 -0.27 16.33
CA GLY A 706 15.50 -1.71 16.43
C GLY A 706 16.27 -2.52 15.39
N ARG A 707 16.33 -2.01 14.16
CA ARG A 707 17.11 -2.59 13.07
C ARG A 707 18.60 -2.63 13.41
N ALA A 708 19.17 -1.51 13.85
CA ALA A 708 20.58 -1.45 14.23
C ALA A 708 20.92 -2.43 15.37
N LEU A 709 20.06 -2.54 16.38
CA LEU A 709 20.21 -3.50 17.48
C LEU A 709 20.13 -4.94 17.01
N MET A 710 19.12 -5.28 16.20
CA MET A 710 18.90 -6.65 15.69
C MET A 710 20.01 -7.08 14.71
N LEU A 711 20.49 -6.17 13.87
CA LEU A 711 21.62 -6.43 12.97
C LEU A 711 22.95 -6.54 13.71
N SER A 712 23.03 -6.03 14.94
CA SER A 712 24.17 -6.20 15.84
C SER A 712 24.12 -7.51 16.65
N ASP A 713 23.16 -8.40 16.34
CA ASP A 713 22.95 -9.70 17.00
C ASP A 713 22.80 -9.61 18.52
N LEU A 714 22.13 -8.55 18.99
CA LEU A 714 21.84 -8.39 20.41
C LEU A 714 20.61 -9.19 20.85
N PRO A 715 20.63 -9.82 22.03
CA PRO A 715 19.52 -10.61 22.55
C PRO A 715 18.40 -9.71 23.11
N ILE A 716 17.81 -8.87 22.27
CA ILE A 716 16.82 -7.89 22.67
C ILE A 716 15.41 -8.46 22.66
N ARG A 717 14.57 -7.97 23.59
CA ARG A 717 13.11 -8.07 23.45
C ARG A 717 12.64 -6.89 22.62
N ARG A 718 12.45 -7.10 21.32
CA ARG A 718 12.11 -6.01 20.38
C ARG A 718 10.86 -5.21 20.81
N SER A 719 9.85 -5.86 21.33
CA SER A 719 8.61 -5.22 21.80
C SER A 719 8.78 -4.32 23.02
N SER A 720 9.92 -4.38 23.73
CA SER A 720 10.25 -3.50 24.85
C SER A 720 10.99 -2.24 24.43
N LEU A 721 11.42 -2.16 23.16
CA LEU A 721 12.12 -1.00 22.67
C LEU A 721 11.23 0.24 22.74
N SER A 722 11.69 1.25 23.45
CA SER A 722 11.01 2.51 23.64
C SER A 722 12.00 3.68 23.61
N LEU A 723 11.51 4.85 23.21
CA LEU A 723 12.22 6.10 23.37
C LEU A 723 11.84 6.69 24.73
N ALA A 724 12.81 6.82 25.62
CA ALA A 724 12.59 7.43 26.93
C ALA A 724 12.44 8.94 26.77
N ARG A 725 11.60 9.50 27.62
CA ARG A 725 11.42 10.94 27.70
C ARG A 725 12.60 11.58 28.44
N TYR A 726 13.12 12.65 27.88
CA TYR A 726 13.74 13.64 28.74
C TYR A 726 12.64 14.28 29.62
N PRO A 727 12.91 14.57 30.90
CA PRO A 727 11.89 14.98 31.86
C PRO A 727 11.10 16.22 31.43
N TRP A 728 11.66 17.03 30.55
CA TRP A 728 11.11 18.32 30.11
C TRP A 728 10.43 18.29 28.72
N ASN A 729 10.52 17.18 27.97
CA ASN A 729 9.84 17.09 26.68
C ASN A 729 9.47 15.63 26.32
N ARG A 730 8.21 15.41 25.99
CA ARG A 730 7.71 14.11 25.51
C ARG A 730 8.25 13.70 24.14
N TYR A 731 8.76 14.67 23.38
CA TYR A 731 9.24 14.48 22.01
C TYR A 731 10.70 14.94 21.87
N ALA A 732 11.51 14.70 22.90
CA ALA A 732 12.92 15.10 22.92
C ALA A 732 13.74 14.59 21.72
N TRP A 733 13.34 13.48 21.13
CA TRP A 733 13.93 12.95 19.91
C TRP A 733 13.89 13.94 18.72
N ALA A 734 12.88 14.81 18.67
CA ALA A 734 12.80 15.86 17.65
C ALA A 734 13.86 16.96 17.82
N TRP A 735 14.58 16.97 18.95
CA TRP A 735 15.66 17.93 19.23
C TRP A 735 17.04 17.35 18.95
N GLY A 736 17.10 16.18 18.31
CA GLY A 736 18.37 15.52 17.97
C GLY A 736 18.96 14.65 19.07
N LEU A 737 18.60 14.87 20.34
CA LEU A 737 19.11 14.11 21.48
C LEU A 737 17.99 13.26 22.09
N ASN A 738 18.19 11.96 22.14
CA ASN A 738 17.19 11.02 22.63
C ASN A 738 17.81 9.90 23.44
N ARG A 739 16.97 9.27 24.26
CA ARG A 739 17.34 8.06 25.00
C ARG A 739 16.44 6.93 24.57
N ALA A 740 17.03 5.89 24.00
CA ALA A 740 16.35 4.64 23.70
C ALA A 740 16.63 3.61 24.79
N THR A 741 15.62 2.78 25.11
CA THR A 741 15.78 1.69 26.08
C THR A 741 15.16 0.42 25.53
N VAL A 742 15.83 -0.71 25.75
CA VAL A 742 15.36 -2.03 25.32
C VAL A 742 15.77 -3.08 26.34
N ASP A 743 14.87 -4.02 26.64
CA ASP A 743 15.17 -5.11 27.54
C ASP A 743 15.98 -6.21 26.83
N LEU A 744 16.96 -6.74 27.54
CA LEU A 744 17.74 -7.90 27.12
C LEU A 744 17.16 -9.16 27.75
N ILE A 745 17.04 -10.23 26.95
CA ILE A 745 16.58 -11.56 27.41
C ILE A 745 17.72 -12.45 27.90
N HIS A 746 18.96 -12.14 27.53
CA HIS A 746 20.19 -12.80 28.03
C HIS A 746 21.20 -11.74 28.46
N PRO A 747 22.03 -12.01 29.50
CA PRO A 747 23.05 -11.07 29.89
C PRO A 747 24.09 -10.95 28.76
N LEU A 748 24.58 -9.73 28.58
CA LEU A 748 25.69 -9.48 27.67
C LEU A 748 27.02 -9.73 28.43
N ASP A 749 27.88 -10.57 27.87
CA ASP A 749 29.28 -10.67 28.26
C ASP A 749 30.01 -9.44 27.73
N ILE A 750 29.86 -8.33 28.44
CA ILE A 750 30.37 -7.06 27.98
C ILE A 750 31.80 -6.88 28.53
N LEU A 751 32.74 -7.10 27.66
CA LEU A 751 34.14 -6.72 27.94
C LEU A 751 34.38 -5.23 27.67
N GLU A 752 33.65 -4.61 26.69
CA GLU A 752 33.81 -3.18 26.38
C GLU A 752 32.48 -2.62 25.77
N LEU A 753 31.86 -1.66 26.44
CA LEU A 753 30.65 -0.97 25.96
C LEU A 753 30.89 -0.14 24.71
N ASP A 754 32.15 0.40 24.57
CA ASP A 754 32.53 1.17 23.38
C ASP A 754 32.54 0.32 22.11
N GLU A 755 32.97 -0.95 22.19
CA GLU A 755 32.91 -1.90 21.08
C GLU A 755 31.44 -2.19 20.68
N LEU A 756 30.55 -2.30 21.66
CA LEU A 756 29.12 -2.46 21.43
C LEU A 756 28.52 -1.23 20.75
N ALA A 757 28.88 -0.02 21.18
CA ALA A 757 28.48 1.23 20.58
C ALA A 757 28.89 1.29 19.09
N ALA A 758 30.16 0.97 18.79
CA ALA A 758 30.66 0.95 17.42
C ALA A 758 29.94 -0.09 16.54
N ARG A 759 29.61 -1.27 17.11
CA ARG A 759 28.87 -2.31 16.41
C ARG A 759 27.44 -1.88 16.08
N ILE A 760 26.74 -1.20 16.99
CA ILE A 760 25.41 -0.64 16.75
C ILE A 760 25.50 0.49 15.72
N GLN A 761 26.49 1.39 15.88
CA GLN A 761 26.68 2.51 14.95
C GLN A 761 26.90 2.07 13.50
N LYS A 762 27.58 0.95 13.28
CA LYS A 762 27.76 0.38 11.94
C LYS A 762 26.45 0.14 11.19
N HIS A 763 25.36 -0.11 11.93
CA HIS A 763 24.04 -0.40 11.37
C HIS A 763 23.04 0.75 11.53
N ALA A 764 23.37 1.79 12.30
CA ALA A 764 22.56 2.99 12.41
C ALA A 764 22.52 3.76 11.07
N THR A 765 21.36 4.24 10.65
CA THR A 765 21.22 4.98 9.39
C THR A 765 21.11 6.48 9.65
N HIS A 766 20.19 6.90 10.52
CA HIS A 766 19.88 8.30 10.74
C HIS A 766 20.04 8.74 12.20
N PHE A 767 20.80 8.01 12.98
CA PHE A 767 21.18 8.40 14.34
C PHE A 767 22.62 8.06 14.66
N THR A 768 23.19 8.80 15.61
CA THR A 768 24.53 8.55 16.17
C THR A 768 24.40 8.08 17.61
N VAL A 769 25.12 7.03 17.99
CA VAL A 769 25.17 6.54 19.37
C VAL A 769 26.16 7.40 20.13
N LEU A 770 25.69 8.09 21.18
CA LEU A 770 26.52 8.96 22.03
C LEU A 770 27.07 8.22 23.24
N SER A 771 26.23 7.39 23.87
CA SER A 771 26.66 6.57 25.01
C SER A 771 25.78 5.32 25.14
N ILE A 772 26.32 4.30 25.80
CA ILE A 772 25.60 3.07 26.16
C ILE A 772 25.86 2.74 27.61
N HIS A 773 24.82 2.31 28.33
CA HIS A 773 24.96 1.73 29.65
C HIS A 773 23.87 0.67 29.91
N LEU A 774 24.07 -0.11 30.97
CA LEU A 774 23.13 -1.16 31.39
C LEU A 774 22.49 -0.77 32.71
N GLU A 775 21.21 -1.05 32.83
CA GLU A 775 20.40 -0.86 34.03
C GLU A 775 19.77 -2.18 34.48
N GLU A 776 19.31 -2.24 35.73
CA GLU A 776 18.46 -3.30 36.21
C GLU A 776 17.18 -3.41 35.36
N PRO A 777 16.61 -4.62 35.21
CA PRO A 777 15.40 -4.80 34.42
C PRO A 777 14.26 -3.93 34.95
N ARG A 778 13.58 -3.21 34.08
CA ARG A 778 12.45 -2.34 34.47
C ARG A 778 11.26 -3.18 34.94
N LYS A 779 10.74 -2.85 36.12
CA LYS A 779 9.58 -3.56 36.72
C LYS A 779 8.25 -3.15 36.08
N HIS A 780 8.17 -1.97 35.46
CA HIS A 780 6.96 -1.47 34.80
C HIS A 780 7.33 -0.77 33.48
N LYS A 781 6.54 -0.99 32.45
CA LYS A 781 6.56 -0.19 31.23
C LYS A 781 6.15 1.23 31.61
N GLU A 782 7.07 2.17 31.66
CA GLU A 782 6.70 3.56 31.44
C GLU A 782 6.17 3.65 30.00
N ASP A 783 4.99 4.25 29.84
CA ASP A 783 4.34 4.33 28.54
C ASP A 783 5.28 4.91 27.50
N ALA A 784 5.58 4.11 26.50
CA ALA A 784 6.34 4.58 25.36
C ALA A 784 5.51 5.66 24.66
N ILE A 785 6.05 6.84 24.45
CA ILE A 785 5.38 7.96 23.79
C ILE A 785 4.82 7.54 22.43
N CYS A 786 5.60 6.78 21.68
CA CYS A 786 5.16 6.25 20.40
C CYS A 786 3.96 5.31 20.51
N GLY A 787 3.84 4.52 21.59
CA GLY A 787 2.67 3.66 21.82
C GLY A 787 1.38 4.45 22.03
N VAL A 788 1.47 5.60 22.71
CA VAL A 788 0.33 6.51 22.88
C VAL A 788 -0.05 7.16 21.57
N LEU A 789 0.91 7.65 20.81
CA LEU A 789 0.69 8.20 19.46
C LEU A 789 0.12 7.17 18.47
N GLU A 790 0.61 5.92 18.52
CA GLU A 790 0.11 4.83 17.70
C GLU A 790 -1.35 4.50 17.97
N ASN A 791 -1.75 4.42 19.24
CA ASN A 791 -3.11 4.03 19.61
C ASN A 791 -4.16 5.09 19.25
N ASN A 792 -3.78 6.36 19.25
CA ASN A 792 -4.70 7.49 19.06
C ASN A 792 -4.75 8.01 17.61
N ARG A 793 -3.75 7.70 16.77
CA ARG A 793 -3.72 8.13 15.35
C ARG A 793 -4.73 7.41 14.43
N THR A 794 -5.48 6.46 14.92
CA THR A 794 -6.49 5.77 14.12
C THR A 794 -7.82 6.52 14.00
N SER A 795 -7.98 7.63 14.71
CA SER A 795 -9.17 8.48 14.64
C SER A 795 -8.84 9.83 14.02
N PRO A 796 -9.57 10.28 12.98
CA PRO A 796 -9.44 11.65 12.47
C PRO A 796 -9.80 12.73 13.49
N ASP A 797 -10.42 12.35 14.60
CA ASP A 797 -10.86 13.25 15.67
C ASP A 797 -9.91 13.29 16.88
N THR A 798 -8.73 12.66 16.80
CA THR A 798 -7.75 12.67 17.89
C THR A 798 -7.23 14.09 18.13
N LYS A 799 -7.30 14.55 19.36
CA LYS A 799 -6.85 15.88 19.78
C LYS A 799 -5.54 15.77 20.56
N PHE A 800 -4.59 16.63 20.25
CA PHE A 800 -3.31 16.75 20.93
C PHE A 800 -3.23 18.12 21.57
N SER A 801 -3.07 18.20 22.88
CA SER A 801 -2.95 19.46 23.59
C SER A 801 -1.51 19.70 24.05
N TYR A 802 -1.04 20.90 23.81
CA TYR A 802 0.33 21.33 24.10
C TYR A 802 0.32 22.57 25.01
N GLU A 803 1.24 22.62 25.94
CA GLU A 803 1.49 23.79 26.80
C GLU A 803 2.93 24.27 26.56
N VAL A 804 3.09 25.55 26.28
CA VAL A 804 4.39 26.23 26.20
C VAL A 804 4.47 27.25 27.32
N PRO A 805 5.28 27.01 28.38
CA PRO A 805 5.51 28.02 29.39
C PRO A 805 6.14 29.27 28.81
N LEU A 806 5.56 30.44 29.07
CA LEU A 806 6.02 31.72 28.56
C LEU A 806 6.65 32.51 29.71
N PRO A 807 7.56 33.45 29.38
CA PRO A 807 8.01 34.47 30.36
C PRO A 807 6.86 35.39 30.74
N PRO A 808 6.99 36.19 31.80
CA PRO A 808 6.04 37.24 32.11
C PRO A 808 5.85 38.14 30.88
N LEU A 809 4.61 38.18 30.35
CA LEU A 809 4.31 38.90 29.12
C LEU A 809 3.95 40.35 29.44
N ASP A 810 4.74 41.30 28.95
CA ASP A 810 4.34 42.69 28.72
C ASP A 810 3.82 42.88 27.27
N HIS A 811 3.38 44.06 26.91
CA HIS A 811 2.81 44.30 25.59
C HIS A 811 3.82 44.09 24.45
N ALA A 812 5.09 44.38 24.66
CA ALA A 812 6.15 44.22 23.66
C ALA A 812 6.48 42.73 23.46
N ALA A 813 6.60 41.99 24.57
CA ALA A 813 6.85 40.53 24.55
C ALA A 813 5.67 39.81 23.91
N PHE A 814 4.42 40.26 24.16
CA PHE A 814 3.25 39.65 23.53
C PHE A 814 3.21 39.89 22.00
N THR A 815 3.55 41.10 21.55
CA THR A 815 3.62 41.41 20.11
C THR A 815 4.70 40.57 19.43
N SER A 816 5.89 40.48 20.05
CA SER A 816 6.97 39.62 19.55
C SER A 816 6.59 38.14 19.49
N LEU A 817 5.89 37.64 20.50
CA LEU A 817 5.36 36.27 20.51
C LEU A 817 4.36 36.03 19.38
N ASN A 818 3.46 36.97 19.16
CA ASN A 818 2.46 36.89 18.11
C ASN A 818 3.10 36.87 16.71
N ASP A 819 4.08 37.75 16.47
CA ASP A 819 4.82 37.76 15.21
C ASP A 819 5.58 36.47 15.00
N HIS A 820 6.19 35.95 16.06
CA HIS A 820 6.94 34.70 16.01
C HIS A 820 6.05 33.47 15.77
N ILE A 821 4.88 33.39 16.41
CA ILE A 821 3.88 32.33 16.14
C ILE A 821 3.41 32.42 14.68
N ASN A 822 3.15 33.61 14.17
CA ASN A 822 2.77 33.81 12.78
C ASN A 822 3.88 33.37 11.80
N GLU A 823 5.14 33.63 12.13
CA GLU A 823 6.30 33.21 11.34
C GLU A 823 6.43 31.67 11.36
N ILE A 824 6.32 31.02 12.54
CA ILE A 824 6.41 29.57 12.70
C ILE A 824 5.31 28.87 11.92
N MET A 825 4.09 29.40 12.00
CA MET A 825 2.92 28.78 11.39
C MET A 825 2.82 29.07 9.90
N ALA A 826 3.73 29.93 9.35
CA ALA A 826 3.75 30.36 7.95
C ALA A 826 2.36 30.84 7.45
N LEU A 827 1.61 31.56 8.29
CA LEU A 827 0.24 31.97 8.03
C LEU A 827 0.15 33.49 7.91
N PRO A 828 -0.18 34.05 6.74
CA PRO A 828 -0.26 35.47 6.53
C PRO A 828 -1.44 36.18 7.26
N THR A 829 -2.29 35.47 7.95
CA THR A 829 -3.56 35.99 8.49
C THR A 829 -3.84 35.66 9.96
N TRP A 830 -2.84 35.26 10.73
CA TRP A 830 -3.03 34.99 12.16
C TRP A 830 -2.83 36.28 12.95
N ASN A 831 -3.92 36.85 13.42
CA ASN A 831 -3.91 37.88 14.46
C ASN A 831 -4.38 37.28 15.76
N ILE A 832 -3.47 36.99 16.68
CA ILE A 832 -3.82 36.78 18.08
C ILE A 832 -4.24 38.14 18.64
N THR A 833 -5.52 38.45 18.58
CA THR A 833 -6.07 39.64 19.24
C THR A 833 -6.21 39.35 20.72
N ALA A 834 -5.18 39.61 21.50
CA ALA A 834 -5.32 39.64 22.96
C ALA A 834 -5.93 40.97 23.39
N THR A 835 -7.18 40.96 23.74
CA THR A 835 -7.83 42.00 24.51
C THR A 835 -7.80 41.67 26.00
N CYS A 836 -6.63 41.52 26.62
CA CYS A 836 -6.62 41.22 28.05
C CYS A 836 -5.32 41.61 28.73
N PHE A 837 -5.26 42.78 29.26
CA PHE A 837 -4.46 43.11 30.40
C PHE A 837 -5.40 43.17 31.65
N GLY A 838 -5.31 42.16 32.54
CA GLY A 838 -6.03 42.12 33.80
C GLY A 838 -6.99 40.90 33.89
N ASP A 839 -6.76 40.06 34.87
CA ASP A 839 -7.55 38.88 35.26
C ASP A 839 -8.09 38.03 34.11
N PHE A 840 -7.26 37.11 33.69
CA PHE A 840 -7.49 36.30 32.52
C PHE A 840 -8.43 35.12 32.80
N GLN A 841 -9.64 35.19 32.26
CA GLN A 841 -10.56 34.06 32.11
C GLN A 841 -11.22 33.99 30.73
N HIS A 842 -10.62 34.56 29.69
CA HIS A 842 -11.24 34.51 28.36
C HIS A 842 -10.38 33.73 27.36
N GLU A 843 -10.93 32.65 26.87
CA GLU A 843 -10.45 31.90 25.69
C GLU A 843 -10.62 32.81 24.45
N THR A 844 -9.53 33.04 23.73
CA THR A 844 -9.60 33.64 22.39
C THR A 844 -9.57 32.49 21.39
N SER A 845 -10.73 32.10 20.88
CA SER A 845 -10.79 31.07 19.83
C SER A 845 -10.47 31.72 18.49
N LEU A 846 -9.52 31.15 17.78
CA LEU A 846 -9.16 31.48 16.40
C LEU A 846 -9.96 30.57 15.45
N VAL A 847 -11.12 31.05 15.00
CA VAL A 847 -12.13 30.21 14.34
C VAL A 847 -11.87 29.94 12.86
N ASP A 848 -10.89 30.57 12.20
CA ASP A 848 -10.82 30.53 10.74
C ASP A 848 -9.54 29.98 10.08
N ALA A 849 -8.64 29.36 10.84
CA ALA A 849 -7.37 28.98 10.26
C ALA A 849 -7.09 27.48 10.37
N ARG A 850 -7.41 26.73 9.37
CA ARG A 850 -7.04 25.35 9.08
C ARG A 850 -7.75 24.24 9.88
N PRO A 851 -8.09 23.13 9.22
CA PRO A 851 -8.89 22.03 9.78
C PRO A 851 -8.21 21.24 10.91
N PHE A 852 -6.98 21.57 11.28
CA PHE A 852 -6.21 20.84 12.28
C PHE A 852 -5.97 21.58 13.61
N ILE A 853 -6.35 22.86 13.74
CA ILE A 853 -6.26 23.59 15.03
C ILE A 853 -7.65 23.73 15.60
N ASP A 854 -7.86 23.12 16.79
CA ASP A 854 -9.11 23.24 17.52
C ASP A 854 -9.10 24.46 18.43
N ARG A 855 -7.98 24.68 19.14
CA ARG A 855 -7.85 25.76 20.10
C ARG A 855 -6.42 26.28 20.16
N LEU A 856 -6.31 27.59 20.26
CA LEU A 856 -5.06 28.28 20.57
C LEU A 856 -5.38 29.45 21.48
N PHE A 857 -4.81 29.46 22.68
CA PHE A 857 -5.03 30.54 23.65
C PHE A 857 -3.88 30.61 24.65
N ILE A 858 -3.75 31.77 25.29
CA ILE A 858 -2.83 31.97 26.41
C ILE A 858 -3.60 31.85 27.71
N THR A 859 -3.11 31.01 28.61
CA THR A 859 -3.69 30.81 29.95
C THR A 859 -2.61 30.96 31.02
N HIS A 860 -2.97 30.85 32.27
CA HIS A 860 -2.04 30.89 33.39
C HIS A 860 -2.20 29.65 34.24
N LYS A 861 -1.08 29.01 34.55
CA LYS A 861 -0.99 27.94 35.51
C LYS A 861 -0.06 28.36 36.65
N GLU A 862 -0.58 28.47 37.87
CA GLU A 862 0.21 28.88 39.05
C GLU A 862 1.02 30.17 38.85
N LYS A 863 0.43 31.18 38.16
CA LYS A 863 1.01 32.46 37.82
C LYS A 863 2.04 32.47 36.65
N THR A 864 2.26 31.31 36.00
CA THR A 864 3.10 31.24 34.79
C THR A 864 2.19 31.34 33.57
N PRO A 865 2.42 32.29 32.62
CA PRO A 865 1.68 32.32 31.39
C PRO A 865 2.05 31.10 30.53
N LEU A 866 1.02 30.47 29.93
CA LEU A 866 1.15 29.31 29.08
C LEU A 866 0.48 29.57 27.74
N LEU A 867 1.16 29.30 26.63
CA LEU A 867 0.52 29.13 25.35
C LEU A 867 -0.08 27.72 25.31
N TYR A 868 -1.40 27.64 25.20
CA TYR A 868 -2.11 26.38 25.06
C TYR A 868 -2.61 26.19 23.64
N MET A 869 -2.37 25.03 23.06
CA MET A 869 -2.77 24.70 21.71
C MET A 869 -3.33 23.30 21.65
N THR A 870 -4.51 23.15 21.05
CA THR A 870 -5.09 21.85 20.74
C THR A 870 -5.16 21.66 19.23
N LEU A 871 -4.57 20.59 18.76
CA LEU A 871 -4.56 20.20 17.35
C LEU A 871 -5.51 19.04 17.15
N ILE A 872 -6.31 19.08 16.07
CA ILE A 872 -7.14 17.96 15.65
C ILE A 872 -6.34 17.14 14.63
N GLY A 873 -6.17 15.85 14.92
CA GLY A 873 -5.36 14.99 14.10
C GLY A 873 -6.05 14.46 12.84
N SER A 874 -5.75 15.03 11.69
CA SER A 874 -5.44 14.15 10.58
C SER A 874 -4.01 13.65 10.79
N THR A 875 -3.67 12.48 10.33
CA THR A 875 -2.50 11.66 10.68
C THR A 875 -1.12 12.31 10.61
N ILE A 876 -0.98 13.57 10.17
CA ILE A 876 0.30 14.16 9.80
C ILE A 876 0.46 15.58 10.34
N ALA A 877 -0.56 16.42 10.24
CA ALA A 877 -0.50 17.83 10.60
C ALA A 877 -0.04 18.12 12.05
N PRO A 878 -0.47 17.38 13.10
CA PRO A 878 -0.02 17.65 14.46
C PRO A 878 1.49 17.50 14.65
N TYR A 879 2.10 16.55 13.96
CA TYR A 879 3.52 16.29 14.08
C TYR A 879 4.35 17.36 13.40
N ASP A 880 3.97 17.77 12.20
CA ASP A 880 4.69 18.80 11.43
C ASP A 880 4.58 20.16 12.11
N VAL A 881 3.41 20.51 12.64
CA VAL A 881 3.21 21.71 13.44
C VAL A 881 4.04 21.69 14.71
N TYR A 882 4.10 20.53 15.38
CA TYR A 882 4.93 20.33 16.55
C TYR A 882 6.42 20.48 16.23
N GLN A 883 6.89 19.94 15.11
CA GLN A 883 8.26 20.14 14.65
C GLN A 883 8.60 21.60 14.37
N ASN A 884 7.70 22.31 13.71
CA ASN A 884 7.88 23.73 13.48
C ASN A 884 7.95 24.53 14.80
N LEU A 885 7.16 24.14 15.80
CA LEU A 885 7.23 24.71 17.15
C LEU A 885 8.56 24.38 17.85
N LEU A 886 9.11 23.18 17.63
CA LEU A 886 10.40 22.78 18.21
C LEU A 886 11.58 23.45 17.55
N ASP A 887 11.54 23.63 16.23
CA ASP A 887 12.61 24.31 15.46
C ASP A 887 12.70 25.81 15.77
N THR A 888 11.72 26.32 16.50
CA THR A 888 11.70 27.71 16.91
C THR A 888 12.65 27.92 18.08
N ASN A 889 13.50 28.93 17.98
CA ASN A 889 14.37 29.32 19.09
C ASN A 889 13.59 30.08 20.17
N TRP A 890 12.83 29.33 20.98
CA TRP A 890 12.03 29.87 22.10
C TRP A 890 12.88 30.59 23.14
N GLU A 891 14.19 30.30 23.23
CA GLU A 891 15.09 30.99 24.14
C GLU A 891 15.23 32.48 23.79
N GLN A 892 15.12 32.85 22.50
CA GLN A 892 15.18 34.24 22.07
C GLN A 892 14.04 35.09 22.62
N ILE A 893 12.90 34.47 22.93
CA ILE A 893 11.75 35.13 23.54
C ILE A 893 11.59 34.78 25.03
N GLY A 894 12.55 34.03 25.62
CA GLY A 894 12.54 33.64 27.02
C GLY A 894 11.53 32.57 27.35
N ALA A 895 11.00 31.87 26.40
CA ALA A 895 10.06 30.75 26.60
C ALA A 895 10.80 29.43 26.90
N TYR A 896 10.09 28.50 27.55
CA TYR A 896 10.59 27.17 27.89
C TYR A 896 10.13 26.12 26.85
N PRO A 897 10.73 24.92 26.87
CA PRO A 897 10.35 23.86 25.95
C PRO A 897 8.87 23.48 25.98
N VAL A 898 8.33 23.12 24.81
CA VAL A 898 6.93 22.72 24.62
C VAL A 898 6.64 21.38 25.29
N HIS A 899 5.50 21.27 25.96
CA HIS A 899 5.02 20.02 26.54
C HIS A 899 3.68 19.60 25.95
N CYS A 900 3.56 18.35 25.55
CA CYS A 900 2.27 17.74 25.25
C CYS A 900 1.61 17.34 26.57
N VAL A 901 0.43 17.88 26.87
CA VAL A 901 -0.25 17.67 28.15
C VAL A 901 -1.38 16.67 28.10
N SER A 902 -2.02 16.50 26.93
CA SER A 902 -3.06 15.50 26.74
C SER A 902 -3.13 15.03 25.29
N ILE A 903 -3.70 13.83 25.10
CA ILE A 903 -4.06 13.23 23.84
C ILE A 903 -5.44 12.62 24.05
N ASP A 904 -6.47 13.22 23.42
CA ASP A 904 -7.88 12.82 23.58
C ASP A 904 -8.44 12.14 22.35
#